data_8eecfef8d34487c5852d50a12b5b0b47
#
_entry.id   8eecfef8d34487c5852d50a12b5b0b47
#
_cell.length_a   1.000
_cell.length_b   1.000
_cell.length_c   1.000
_cell.angle_alpha   90.00
_cell.angle_beta   90.00
_cell.angle_gamma   90.00
#
_symmetry.space_group_name_H-M   'P 1'
#
loop_
_entity.id
_entity.type
_entity.pdbx_description
1 polymer ?
#
loop_
_entity_poly.entity_id
_entity_poly.type
_entity_poly.pdbx_seq_one_letter_code
_entity_poly.pdbx_strand_id
1 'polypeptide(L)'
;RGPDGALTDLPSVNVDTGAGLERILAVLAGSPSLYAADVLSVLVDEAQSVTGHRLGRSELGDIALRLIADHTRAATFLVGDGVIPSNEDRGYVLRRIIRRAVRFAYMLDVHDLVLPRMVKRCTEVMGVAYPDLLTQEDHLIDLIWREEERFRQTLERGSSLLDAELESLGEGTTLDGDVAFVLHDTYGFPLEVTQEMAEMRGARVDVEGFDEAMARQRERSRAAGRRSGVAAGEQADAERAVLVEHGPTLFTGREEDTSSATVVAVVGDSVFLDRSPFYAESGGQVGDTGTITTDTGSLRVTDTTLALPGLHRHQVEPLEGRVEVGQAATAAIDASRRAAIRRNHTATHLLHWSLREVLGEHVKQQGSMVGPDRLRFDFSHHRAVTSEELALVEDLANAEVLSDAPASHFETSMDEARELGAIAFFGDKYGEVVRVLQAGPHSLELCGGTHVDALGEIGTIKIVSEGSIGSNVRRIEAVTGTGALELLRSTEADLQHLADTLGVPRDDLRDGLAKRLGELRGLREEVKDLRRAMAGSTAGSLADAAVDGLLVAHVDADTRDGVRELALALRDRPGMKAVVLGGSPGGKGVALVAAVTPDSGLNAAELIAEPARVVGGGGGRAADVAMAGGKFPERLDEALALVRDRLGLQG
;
A
#
# COMPACT_ATOMS: atom_id res chain seq x y z
N ARG A 1 4.28 30.37 26.52
CA ARG A 1 4.66 31.43 25.58
C ARG A 1 3.47 31.76 24.71
N GLY A 2 3.03 33.02 24.68
CA GLY A 2 2.02 33.51 23.75
C GLY A 2 2.53 33.52 22.30
N PRO A 3 1.65 33.72 21.29
CA PRO A 3 2.03 33.82 19.88
C PRO A 3 3.03 34.96 19.59
N ASP A 4 3.08 35.98 20.44
CA ASP A 4 4.00 37.12 20.43
C ASP A 4 5.33 36.83 21.14
N GLY A 5 5.53 35.62 21.65
CA GLY A 5 6.72 35.23 22.41
C GLY A 5 6.73 35.65 23.87
N ALA A 6 5.71 36.39 24.36
CA ALA A 6 5.60 36.80 25.75
C ALA A 6 5.44 35.62 26.69
N LEU A 7 6.10 35.67 27.86
CA LEU A 7 5.93 34.68 28.92
C LEU A 7 4.81 35.16 29.83
N THR A 8 3.78 34.33 29.99
CA THR A 8 2.72 34.52 30.99
C THR A 8 2.85 33.44 32.05
N ASP A 9 2.43 33.76 33.26
CA ASP A 9 2.38 32.78 34.34
C ASP A 9 1.45 31.62 34.00
N LEU A 10 1.78 30.41 34.42
CA LEU A 10 0.92 29.24 34.26
C LEU A 10 -0.31 29.35 35.15
N PRO A 11 -1.45 28.78 34.73
CA PRO A 11 -2.68 28.78 35.53
C PRO A 11 -2.51 28.08 36.89
N SER A 12 -1.58 27.15 37.00
CA SER A 12 -1.16 26.48 38.21
C SER A 12 0.36 26.42 38.31
N VAL A 13 0.87 26.42 39.54
CA VAL A 13 2.32 26.29 39.78
C VAL A 13 2.72 24.85 39.54
N ASN A 14 3.56 24.64 38.51
CA ASN A 14 4.13 23.34 38.19
C ASN A 14 5.62 23.33 38.56
N VAL A 15 6.06 22.27 39.22
CA VAL A 15 7.47 21.98 39.46
C VAL A 15 7.79 20.73 38.66
N ASP A 16 8.62 20.91 37.62
CA ASP A 16 9.12 19.81 36.79
C ASP A 16 10.63 19.73 36.95
N THR A 17 11.08 18.73 37.73
CA THR A 17 12.49 18.42 37.88
C THR A 17 12.76 17.05 37.27
N GLY A 18 13.59 17.00 36.23
CA GLY A 18 14.02 15.76 35.59
C GLY A 18 15.52 15.55 35.71
N ALA A 19 15.95 14.32 35.94
CA ALA A 19 17.34 13.92 35.90
C ALA A 19 17.48 12.58 35.15
N GLY A 20 18.54 12.45 34.33
CA GLY A 20 18.85 11.17 33.66
C GLY A 20 19.39 10.16 34.68
N LEU A 21 18.72 9.01 34.83
CA LEU A 21 19.12 7.95 35.73
C LEU A 21 20.58 7.55 35.52
N GLU A 22 20.96 7.25 34.30
CA GLU A 22 22.33 6.82 33.94
C GLU A 22 23.38 7.90 34.22
N ARG A 23 23.01 9.18 34.07
CA ARG A 23 23.90 10.31 34.39
C ARG A 23 24.15 10.34 35.92
N ILE A 24 23.11 10.18 36.71
CA ILE A 24 23.22 10.12 38.17
C ILE A 24 24.07 8.90 38.60
N LEU A 25 23.80 7.74 38.04
CA LEU A 25 24.56 6.52 38.29
C LEU A 25 26.04 6.69 37.91
N ALA A 26 26.34 7.27 36.77
CA ALA A 26 27.72 7.54 36.36
C ALA A 26 28.44 8.45 37.36
N VAL A 27 27.78 9.51 37.85
CA VAL A 27 28.35 10.44 38.83
C VAL A 27 28.58 9.73 40.14
N LEU A 28 27.60 8.96 40.65
CA LEU A 28 27.70 8.21 41.91
C LEU A 28 28.78 7.13 41.88
N ALA A 29 28.95 6.45 40.75
CA ALA A 29 29.96 5.45 40.52
C ALA A 29 31.35 6.03 40.20
N GLY A 30 31.48 7.36 40.05
CA GLY A 30 32.72 8.00 39.62
C GLY A 30 33.15 7.60 38.19
N SER A 31 32.19 7.20 37.37
CA SER A 31 32.45 6.74 36.00
C SER A 31 32.65 7.93 35.03
N PRO A 32 33.61 7.85 34.09
CA PRO A 32 33.83 8.89 33.10
C PRO A 32 32.74 8.98 32.01
N SER A 33 31.86 7.97 31.95
CA SER A 33 30.83 7.88 30.90
C SER A 33 29.55 7.22 31.43
N LEU A 34 28.40 7.73 31.00
CA LEU A 34 27.09 7.12 31.26
C LEU A 34 26.96 5.71 30.62
N TYR A 35 27.71 5.43 29.56
CA TYR A 35 27.75 4.12 28.90
C TYR A 35 28.54 3.06 29.69
N ALA A 36 29.17 3.43 30.79
CA ALA A 36 29.75 2.51 31.74
C ALA A 36 28.81 2.22 32.94
N ALA A 37 27.58 2.81 32.94
CA ALA A 37 26.52 2.43 33.85
C ALA A 37 26.00 1.03 33.52
N ASP A 38 25.52 0.30 34.54
CA ASP A 38 25.21 -1.12 34.49
C ASP A 38 24.44 -1.61 33.27
N VAL A 39 23.26 -1.04 32.99
CA VAL A 39 22.40 -1.45 31.86
C VAL A 39 23.03 -1.09 30.54
N LEU A 40 23.53 0.14 30.38
CA LEU A 40 24.12 0.58 29.12
C LEU A 40 25.42 -0.14 28.81
N SER A 41 26.24 -0.44 29.84
CA SER A 41 27.48 -1.18 29.62
C SER A 41 27.24 -2.58 29.05
N VAL A 42 26.20 -3.28 29.52
CA VAL A 42 25.81 -4.60 29.01
C VAL A 42 25.38 -4.54 27.55
N LEU A 43 24.65 -3.50 27.15
CA LEU A 43 24.25 -3.29 25.75
C LEU A 43 25.44 -2.90 24.87
N VAL A 44 26.39 -2.11 25.38
CA VAL A 44 27.63 -1.78 24.66
C VAL A 44 28.50 -3.04 24.50
N ASP A 45 28.56 -3.92 25.48
CA ASP A 45 29.28 -5.20 25.37
C ASP A 45 28.65 -6.11 24.32
N GLU A 46 27.32 -6.17 24.25
CA GLU A 46 26.64 -6.89 23.17
C GLU A 46 26.90 -6.23 21.80
N ALA A 47 26.88 -4.88 21.71
CA ALA A 47 27.23 -4.18 20.48
C ALA A 47 28.66 -4.52 20.01
N GLN A 48 29.63 -4.60 20.93
CA GLN A 48 30.98 -5.06 20.63
C GLN A 48 30.99 -6.53 20.10
N SER A 49 30.18 -7.38 20.70
CA SER A 49 30.06 -8.80 20.32
C SER A 49 29.49 -8.99 18.92
N VAL A 50 28.38 -8.26 18.60
CA VAL A 50 27.69 -8.42 17.32
C VAL A 50 28.41 -7.73 16.14
N THR A 51 29.15 -6.64 16.43
CA THR A 51 29.89 -5.90 15.40
C THR A 51 31.34 -6.38 15.22
N GLY A 52 31.88 -7.12 16.19
CA GLY A 52 33.31 -7.50 16.22
C GLY A 52 34.27 -6.33 16.58
N HIS A 53 33.74 -5.13 16.80
CA HIS A 53 34.52 -3.93 17.14
C HIS A 53 34.70 -3.81 18.67
N ARG A 54 35.73 -3.06 19.07
CA ARG A 54 36.04 -2.85 20.50
C ARG A 54 36.20 -1.38 20.81
N LEU A 55 35.65 -0.95 21.96
CA LEU A 55 35.84 0.40 22.49
C LEU A 55 37.35 0.76 22.61
N GLY A 56 37.65 2.04 22.34
CA GLY A 56 39.01 2.57 22.44
C GLY A 56 39.92 2.25 21.24
N ARG A 57 39.40 1.67 20.17
CA ARG A 57 40.17 1.36 18.94
C ARG A 57 40.09 2.45 17.87
N SER A 58 38.94 3.10 17.76
CA SER A 58 38.73 4.21 16.86
C SER A 58 37.59 5.11 17.37
N GLU A 59 37.66 6.39 17.10
CA GLU A 59 36.62 7.37 17.50
C GLU A 59 35.26 7.00 16.86
N LEU A 60 35.25 6.68 15.56
CA LEU A 60 34.03 6.26 14.87
C LEU A 60 33.45 4.96 15.49
N GLY A 61 34.30 3.97 15.80
CA GLY A 61 33.89 2.73 16.45
C GLY A 61 33.25 2.98 17.81
N ASP A 62 33.84 3.84 18.62
CA ASP A 62 33.33 4.21 19.94
C ASP A 62 31.97 4.90 19.87
N ILE A 63 31.78 5.81 18.91
CA ILE A 63 30.50 6.48 18.66
C ILE A 63 29.47 5.44 18.22
N ALA A 64 29.81 4.60 17.25
CA ALA A 64 28.91 3.60 16.71
C ALA A 64 28.42 2.59 17.76
N LEU A 65 29.32 2.04 18.57
CA LEU A 65 28.96 1.06 19.62
C LEU A 65 28.02 1.66 20.66
N ARG A 66 28.28 2.88 21.12
CA ARG A 66 27.42 3.60 22.06
C ARG A 66 26.05 3.93 21.45
N LEU A 67 26.05 4.37 20.21
CA LEU A 67 24.82 4.70 19.48
C LEU A 67 23.94 3.47 19.23
N ILE A 68 24.52 2.36 18.79
CA ILE A 68 23.80 1.10 18.60
C ILE A 68 23.14 0.67 19.92
N ALA A 69 23.87 0.71 21.04
CA ALA A 69 23.34 0.36 22.35
C ALA A 69 22.16 1.25 22.77
N ASP A 70 22.33 2.58 22.70
CA ASP A 70 21.33 3.57 23.11
C ASP A 70 20.08 3.54 22.21
N HIS A 71 20.28 3.50 20.89
CA HIS A 71 19.18 3.51 19.91
C HIS A 71 18.40 2.19 19.92
N THR A 72 19.06 1.05 20.16
CA THR A 72 18.34 -0.22 20.31
C THR A 72 17.44 -0.19 21.53
N ARG A 73 17.95 0.28 22.69
CA ARG A 73 17.12 0.43 23.89
C ARG A 73 15.91 1.32 23.62
N ALA A 74 16.14 2.51 23.05
CA ALA A 74 15.06 3.43 22.72
C ALA A 74 14.03 2.82 21.75
N ALA A 75 14.49 2.12 20.71
CA ALA A 75 13.62 1.47 19.74
C ALA A 75 12.81 0.32 20.40
N THR A 76 13.43 -0.51 21.26
CA THR A 76 12.77 -1.61 21.97
C THR A 76 11.60 -1.08 22.81
N PHE A 77 11.81 -0.03 23.59
CA PHE A 77 10.74 0.57 24.39
C PHE A 77 9.66 1.23 23.55
N LEU A 78 10.04 2.00 22.52
CA LEU A 78 9.04 2.63 21.64
C LEU A 78 8.14 1.60 20.94
N VAL A 79 8.71 0.48 20.50
CA VAL A 79 7.91 -0.61 19.92
C VAL A 79 7.07 -1.28 20.99
N GLY A 80 7.61 -1.54 22.18
CA GLY A 80 6.87 -2.10 23.31
C GLY A 80 5.67 -1.25 23.71
N ASP A 81 5.81 0.08 23.66
CA ASP A 81 4.72 1.03 23.87
C ASP A 81 3.76 1.14 22.67
N GLY A 82 4.00 0.36 21.62
CA GLY A 82 3.12 0.25 20.44
C GLY A 82 3.37 1.29 19.34
N VAL A 83 4.51 1.96 19.33
CA VAL A 83 4.93 2.79 18.19
C VAL A 83 5.44 1.88 17.08
N ILE A 84 4.97 2.09 15.85
CA ILE A 84 5.37 1.32 14.67
C ILE A 84 6.18 2.22 13.72
N PRO A 85 7.29 1.72 13.12
CA PRO A 85 8.06 2.49 12.16
C PRO A 85 7.19 2.92 10.96
N SER A 86 7.03 4.23 10.75
CA SER A 86 6.21 4.82 9.68
C SER A 86 6.93 6.01 9.01
N ASN A 87 6.27 6.67 8.05
CA ASN A 87 6.80 7.88 7.40
C ASN A 87 6.36 9.18 8.09
N GLU A 88 5.49 9.09 9.10
CA GLU A 88 4.85 10.24 9.74
C GLU A 88 4.95 10.13 11.27
N ASP A 89 4.81 11.24 11.97
CA ASP A 89 4.68 11.39 13.42
C ASP A 89 5.72 10.61 14.23
N ARG A 90 5.29 9.93 15.28
CA ARG A 90 6.15 9.15 16.19
C ARG A 90 6.84 7.97 15.49
N GLY A 91 6.14 7.34 14.53
CA GLY A 91 6.69 6.23 13.76
C GLY A 91 7.85 6.65 12.86
N TYR A 92 7.86 7.88 12.34
CA TYR A 92 8.99 8.45 11.63
C TYR A 92 10.22 8.60 12.55
N VAL A 93 10.02 9.07 13.78
CA VAL A 93 11.10 9.20 14.76
C VAL A 93 11.70 7.83 15.09
N LEU A 94 10.86 6.82 15.37
CA LEU A 94 11.30 5.46 15.61
C LEU A 94 12.07 4.88 14.41
N ARG A 95 11.53 5.01 13.20
CA ARG A 95 12.21 4.58 11.97
C ARG A 95 13.58 5.23 11.82
N ARG A 96 13.69 6.53 12.08
CA ARG A 96 14.95 7.27 12.03
C ARG A 96 15.96 6.75 13.06
N ILE A 97 15.54 6.43 14.28
CA ILE A 97 16.38 5.86 15.32
C ILE A 97 16.93 4.49 14.90
N ILE A 98 16.05 3.58 14.43
CA ILE A 98 16.45 2.25 13.94
C ILE A 98 17.45 2.39 12.78
N ARG A 99 17.11 3.16 11.76
CA ARG A 99 17.97 3.34 10.59
C ARG A 99 19.32 3.97 10.92
N ARG A 100 19.37 4.84 11.91
CA ARG A 100 20.62 5.43 12.37
C ARG A 100 21.53 4.38 13.01
N ALA A 101 20.99 3.48 13.83
CA ALA A 101 21.76 2.37 14.40
C ALA A 101 22.29 1.44 13.31
N VAL A 102 21.45 1.05 12.34
CA VAL A 102 21.82 0.19 11.21
C VAL A 102 22.94 0.84 10.36
N ARG A 103 22.80 2.13 10.09
CA ARG A 103 23.80 2.89 9.33
C ARG A 103 25.18 2.88 10.02
N PHE A 104 25.23 3.12 11.33
CA PHE A 104 26.49 3.09 12.05
C PHE A 104 27.12 1.69 12.09
N ALA A 105 26.30 0.62 12.13
CA ALA A 105 26.79 -0.72 11.94
C ALA A 105 27.37 -0.93 10.52
N TYR A 106 26.68 -0.45 9.50
CA TYR A 106 27.14 -0.51 8.11
C TYR A 106 28.46 0.25 7.89
N MET A 107 28.62 1.44 8.51
CA MET A 107 29.88 2.22 8.47
C MET A 107 31.07 1.51 9.16
N LEU A 108 30.79 0.56 10.05
CA LEU A 108 31.79 -0.33 10.63
C LEU A 108 32.07 -1.58 9.78
N ASP A 109 31.57 -1.63 8.54
CA ASP A 109 31.69 -2.79 7.62
C ASP A 109 30.97 -4.05 8.15
N VAL A 110 29.91 -3.86 8.95
CA VAL A 110 29.10 -4.95 9.48
C VAL A 110 27.90 -5.15 8.57
N HIS A 111 27.93 -6.20 7.75
CA HIS A 111 26.87 -6.53 6.78
C HIS A 111 25.78 -7.43 7.35
N ASP A 112 26.06 -8.17 8.41
CA ASP A 112 25.10 -9.02 9.11
C ASP A 112 24.10 -8.19 9.94
N LEU A 113 22.94 -8.78 10.23
CA LEU A 113 21.92 -8.18 11.09
C LEU A 113 22.43 -8.03 12.52
N VAL A 114 22.32 -6.82 13.05
CA VAL A 114 22.82 -6.45 14.39
C VAL A 114 21.68 -6.35 15.39
N LEU A 115 20.59 -5.69 15.01
CA LEU A 115 19.53 -5.30 15.93
C LEU A 115 18.76 -6.46 16.57
N PRO A 116 18.46 -7.59 15.90
CA PRO A 116 17.76 -8.70 16.53
C PRO A 116 18.43 -9.22 17.82
N ARG A 117 19.75 -9.38 17.79
CA ARG A 117 20.53 -9.78 18.96
C ARG A 117 20.57 -8.68 20.03
N MET A 118 20.69 -7.45 19.60
CA MET A 118 20.68 -6.28 20.49
C MET A 118 19.34 -6.11 21.21
N VAL A 119 18.21 -6.29 20.50
CA VAL A 119 16.85 -6.25 21.07
C VAL A 119 16.68 -7.35 22.10
N LYS A 120 17.05 -8.59 21.77
CA LYS A 120 17.01 -9.70 22.70
C LYS A 120 17.81 -9.40 23.98
N ARG A 121 19.02 -8.87 23.82
CA ARG A 121 19.82 -8.49 24.98
C ARG A 121 19.17 -7.37 25.80
N CYS A 122 18.51 -6.42 25.13
CA CYS A 122 17.78 -5.36 25.79
C CYS A 122 16.58 -5.91 26.59
N THR A 123 15.78 -6.81 26.03
CA THR A 123 14.64 -7.43 26.72
C THR A 123 15.09 -8.26 27.92
N GLU A 124 16.18 -9.02 27.83
CA GLU A 124 16.77 -9.77 28.95
C GLU A 124 17.16 -8.86 30.12
N VAL A 125 17.77 -7.70 29.82
CA VAL A 125 18.28 -6.80 30.89
C VAL A 125 17.17 -5.93 31.48
N MET A 126 16.34 -5.35 30.60
CA MET A 126 15.29 -4.40 31.00
C MET A 126 14.01 -5.12 31.46
N GLY A 127 13.75 -6.33 31.00
CA GLY A 127 12.55 -7.10 31.32
C GLY A 127 12.39 -7.43 32.81
N VAL A 128 13.46 -7.36 33.60
CA VAL A 128 13.37 -7.49 35.07
C VAL A 128 12.54 -6.35 35.68
N ALA A 129 12.70 -5.14 35.17
CA ALA A 129 11.96 -3.95 35.62
C ALA A 129 10.69 -3.69 34.76
N TYR A 130 10.65 -4.21 33.52
CA TYR A 130 9.57 -4.03 32.57
C TYR A 130 9.16 -5.38 31.98
N PRO A 131 8.39 -6.19 32.68
CA PRO A 131 8.05 -7.58 32.28
C PRO A 131 7.34 -7.68 30.94
N ASP A 132 6.61 -6.64 30.53
CA ASP A 132 5.90 -6.58 29.26
C ASP A 132 6.84 -6.69 28.04
N LEU A 133 8.11 -6.29 28.19
CA LEU A 133 9.11 -6.46 27.14
C LEU A 133 9.43 -7.94 26.90
N LEU A 134 9.40 -8.78 27.92
CA LEU A 134 9.63 -10.22 27.79
C LEU A 134 8.45 -10.92 27.10
N THR A 135 7.22 -10.51 27.41
CA THR A 135 6.02 -11.10 26.80
C THR A 135 5.91 -10.75 25.32
N GLN A 136 6.49 -9.62 24.90
CA GLN A 136 6.47 -9.12 23.52
C GLN A 136 7.78 -9.37 22.76
N GLU A 137 8.76 -10.09 23.32
CA GLU A 137 10.12 -10.22 22.77
C GLU A 137 10.14 -10.61 21.29
N ASP A 138 9.40 -11.65 20.92
CA ASP A 138 9.36 -12.12 19.53
C ASP A 138 8.82 -11.04 18.57
N HIS A 139 7.80 -10.30 19.00
CA HIS A 139 7.23 -9.20 18.23
C HIS A 139 8.22 -8.03 18.08
N LEU A 140 8.91 -7.65 19.16
CA LEU A 140 9.92 -6.59 19.18
C LEU A 140 11.07 -6.92 18.23
N ILE A 141 11.56 -8.16 18.30
CA ILE A 141 12.63 -8.64 17.42
C ILE A 141 12.18 -8.62 15.95
N ASP A 142 11.02 -9.19 15.63
CA ASP A 142 10.52 -9.29 14.27
C ASP A 142 10.31 -7.91 13.61
N LEU A 143 9.71 -6.96 14.34
CA LEU A 143 9.43 -5.63 13.81
C LEU A 143 10.72 -4.84 13.52
N ILE A 144 11.67 -4.86 14.46
CA ILE A 144 12.95 -4.14 14.34
C ILE A 144 13.83 -4.83 13.28
N TRP A 145 13.87 -6.17 13.25
CA TRP A 145 14.55 -6.94 12.22
C TRP A 145 14.09 -6.57 10.80
N ARG A 146 12.78 -6.51 10.55
CA ARG A 146 12.23 -6.16 9.22
C ARG A 146 12.62 -4.76 8.78
N GLU A 147 12.65 -3.79 9.69
CA GLU A 147 13.09 -2.43 9.35
C GLU A 147 14.59 -2.39 9.08
N GLU A 148 15.42 -3.14 9.85
CA GLU A 148 16.85 -3.28 9.58
C GLU A 148 17.10 -3.92 8.21
N GLU A 149 16.50 -5.07 7.92
CA GLU A 149 16.67 -5.79 6.65
C GLU A 149 16.28 -4.92 5.45
N ARG A 150 15.12 -4.28 5.52
CA ARG A 150 14.66 -3.36 4.46
C ARG A 150 15.60 -2.20 4.27
N PHE A 151 16.10 -1.63 5.36
CA PHE A 151 17.00 -0.50 5.26
C PHE A 151 18.40 -0.89 4.76
N ARG A 152 18.89 -2.08 5.08
CA ARG A 152 20.14 -2.61 4.52
C ARG A 152 20.06 -2.76 3.00
N GLN A 153 18.95 -3.28 2.47
CA GLN A 153 18.70 -3.33 1.02
C GLN A 153 18.69 -1.92 0.39
N THR A 154 18.14 -0.93 1.12
CA THR A 154 18.17 0.47 0.70
C THR A 154 19.59 1.02 0.70
N LEU A 155 20.38 0.75 1.76
CA LEU A 155 21.78 1.17 1.87
C LEU A 155 22.64 0.58 0.74
N GLU A 156 22.53 -0.70 0.46
CA GLU A 156 23.28 -1.36 -0.62
C GLU A 156 23.01 -0.74 -1.99
N ARG A 157 21.71 -0.51 -2.31
CA ARG A 157 21.31 0.09 -3.59
C ARG A 157 21.68 1.57 -3.66
N GLY A 158 21.42 2.32 -2.59
CA GLY A 158 21.69 3.76 -2.52
C GLY A 158 23.18 4.07 -2.53
N SER A 159 23.99 3.27 -1.81
CA SER A 159 25.45 3.41 -1.80
C SER A 159 26.03 3.19 -3.18
N SER A 160 25.62 2.14 -3.90
CA SER A 160 26.13 1.86 -5.25
C SER A 160 25.81 2.99 -6.23
N LEU A 161 24.63 3.61 -6.12
CA LEU A 161 24.24 4.74 -6.96
C LEU A 161 25.03 6.00 -6.59
N LEU A 162 25.14 6.29 -5.28
CA LEU A 162 25.89 7.43 -4.77
C LEU A 162 27.38 7.32 -5.13
N ASP A 163 27.93 6.10 -5.05
CA ASP A 163 29.32 5.83 -5.43
C ASP A 163 29.58 6.15 -6.90
N ALA A 164 28.68 5.71 -7.78
CA ALA A 164 28.79 5.97 -9.22
C ALA A 164 28.69 7.47 -9.54
N GLU A 165 27.83 8.21 -8.85
CA GLU A 165 27.72 9.66 -9.01
C GLU A 165 28.96 10.40 -8.49
N LEU A 166 29.47 10.03 -7.30
CA LEU A 166 30.66 10.64 -6.71
C LEU A 166 31.92 10.35 -7.52
N GLU A 167 32.07 9.13 -8.10
CA GLU A 167 33.16 8.80 -9.00
C GLU A 167 33.17 9.67 -10.27
N SER A 168 31.97 10.04 -10.75
CA SER A 168 31.82 10.89 -11.93
C SER A 168 32.18 12.36 -11.67
N LEU A 169 32.11 12.82 -10.41
CA LEU A 169 32.26 14.24 -10.04
C LEU A 169 33.70 14.67 -9.76
N GLY A 170 34.61 13.77 -9.34
CA GLY A 170 35.98 14.10 -8.92
C GLY A 170 36.07 14.76 -7.53
N GLU A 171 37.29 14.88 -7.00
CA GLU A 171 37.53 15.43 -5.65
C GLU A 171 37.12 16.92 -5.51
N GLY A 172 36.42 17.27 -4.41
CA GLY A 172 36.07 18.62 -4.03
C GLY A 172 34.82 19.21 -4.69
N THR A 173 34.03 18.41 -5.40
CA THR A 173 32.81 18.85 -6.06
C THR A 173 31.56 18.67 -5.18
N THR A 174 30.48 19.32 -5.57
CA THR A 174 29.19 19.25 -4.87
C THR A 174 28.26 18.34 -5.64
N LEU A 175 27.70 17.32 -4.96
CA LEU A 175 26.63 16.46 -5.49
C LEU A 175 25.36 17.28 -5.69
N ASP A 176 24.77 17.17 -6.86
CA ASP A 176 23.55 17.89 -7.25
C ASP A 176 22.38 17.56 -6.30
N GLY A 177 21.61 18.61 -5.92
CA GLY A 177 20.46 18.46 -5.04
C GLY A 177 19.34 17.61 -5.63
N ASP A 178 19.13 17.61 -6.95
CA ASP A 178 18.16 16.73 -7.62
C ASP A 178 18.59 15.25 -7.54
N VAL A 179 19.89 14.93 -7.60
CA VAL A 179 20.41 13.57 -7.38
C VAL A 179 20.17 13.14 -5.93
N ALA A 180 20.48 14.01 -4.96
CA ALA A 180 20.18 13.73 -3.55
C ALA A 180 18.67 13.54 -3.31
N PHE A 181 17.83 14.30 -4.01
CA PHE A 181 16.38 14.15 -3.97
C PHE A 181 15.92 12.81 -4.55
N VAL A 182 16.47 12.35 -5.67
CA VAL A 182 16.16 11.03 -6.25
C VAL A 182 16.56 9.90 -5.31
N LEU A 183 17.74 10.00 -4.68
CA LEU A 183 18.18 9.06 -3.65
C LEU A 183 17.18 9.00 -2.48
N HIS A 184 16.70 10.15 -2.03
CA HIS A 184 15.76 10.25 -0.93
C HIS A 184 14.35 9.76 -1.32
N ASP A 185 13.77 10.28 -2.41
CA ASP A 185 12.36 10.08 -2.79
C ASP A 185 12.11 8.70 -3.40
N THR A 186 13.00 8.27 -4.30
CA THR A 186 12.83 7.02 -5.07
C THR A 186 13.42 5.81 -4.33
N TYR A 187 14.59 5.99 -3.74
CA TYR A 187 15.32 4.90 -3.09
C TYR A 187 15.19 4.90 -1.57
N GLY A 188 14.57 5.94 -0.96
CA GLY A 188 14.41 6.05 0.48
C GLY A 188 15.72 6.24 1.24
N PHE A 189 16.76 6.74 0.58
CA PHE A 189 18.10 6.97 1.13
C PHE A 189 18.12 8.35 1.80
N PRO A 190 18.23 8.45 3.13
CA PRO A 190 18.10 9.73 3.82
C PRO A 190 19.16 10.75 3.41
N LEU A 191 18.79 12.05 3.34
CA LEU A 191 19.70 13.12 2.97
C LEU A 191 20.96 13.15 3.86
N GLU A 192 20.78 12.94 5.17
CA GLU A 192 21.89 12.92 6.13
C GLU A 192 22.88 11.80 5.83
N VAL A 193 22.40 10.66 5.31
CA VAL A 193 23.29 9.55 4.88
C VAL A 193 24.05 9.95 3.61
N THR A 194 23.35 10.57 2.66
CA THR A 194 23.98 11.10 1.44
C THR A 194 25.07 12.11 1.77
N GLN A 195 24.81 13.04 2.69
CA GLN A 195 25.78 14.06 3.12
C GLN A 195 27.03 13.43 3.76
N GLU A 196 26.84 12.53 4.73
CA GLU A 196 27.97 11.91 5.44
C GLU A 196 28.82 11.04 4.51
N MET A 197 28.18 10.27 3.59
CA MET A 197 28.93 9.46 2.61
C MET A 197 29.66 10.32 1.58
N ALA A 198 29.08 11.45 1.18
CA ALA A 198 29.74 12.42 0.31
C ALA A 198 30.94 13.07 1.02
N GLU A 199 30.80 13.49 2.27
CA GLU A 199 31.88 14.07 3.09
C GLU A 199 33.04 13.09 3.29
N MET A 200 32.77 11.81 3.53
CA MET A 200 33.81 10.77 3.63
C MET A 200 34.66 10.63 2.37
N ARG A 201 34.13 11.06 1.21
CA ARG A 201 34.82 11.07 -0.10
C ARG A 201 35.27 12.46 -0.54
N GLY A 202 35.25 13.44 0.38
CA GLY A 202 35.69 14.79 0.10
C GLY A 202 34.73 15.64 -0.76
N ALA A 203 33.49 15.16 -0.95
CA ALA A 203 32.44 15.88 -1.66
C ALA A 203 31.44 16.54 -0.70
N ARG A 204 30.64 17.48 -1.19
CA ARG A 204 29.52 18.09 -0.46
C ARG A 204 28.21 17.78 -1.18
N VAL A 205 27.07 18.01 -0.52
CA VAL A 205 25.75 17.87 -1.11
C VAL A 205 25.11 19.25 -1.21
N ASP A 206 24.50 19.56 -2.33
CA ASP A 206 23.66 20.75 -2.53
C ASP A 206 22.33 20.58 -1.80
N VAL A 207 22.31 20.99 -0.53
CA VAL A 207 21.13 20.90 0.34
C VAL A 207 20.05 21.88 -0.11
N GLU A 208 20.42 23.06 -0.64
CA GLU A 208 19.47 24.06 -1.09
C GLU A 208 18.69 23.56 -2.32
N GLY A 209 19.39 22.95 -3.30
CA GLY A 209 18.75 22.29 -4.44
C GLY A 209 17.88 21.10 -4.04
N PHE A 210 18.28 20.32 -3.04
CA PHE A 210 17.45 19.26 -2.47
C PHE A 210 16.15 19.80 -1.85
N ASP A 211 16.24 20.86 -1.05
CA ASP A 211 15.08 21.49 -0.40
C ASP A 211 14.11 22.08 -1.42
N GLU A 212 14.63 22.67 -2.50
CA GLU A 212 13.82 23.13 -3.63
C GLU A 212 13.10 21.97 -4.34
N ALA A 213 13.78 20.85 -4.58
CA ALA A 213 13.18 19.66 -5.18
C ALA A 213 12.06 19.08 -4.29
N MET A 214 12.29 19.01 -2.97
CA MET A 214 11.29 18.64 -1.98
C MET A 214 10.10 19.61 -1.94
N ALA A 215 10.34 20.91 -2.07
CA ALA A 215 9.28 21.92 -2.14
C ALA A 215 8.43 21.75 -3.39
N ARG A 216 9.05 21.53 -4.56
CA ARG A 216 8.36 21.23 -5.83
C ARG A 216 7.47 19.97 -5.74
N GLN A 217 7.91 18.93 -5.03
CA GLN A 217 7.12 17.72 -4.81
C GLN A 217 5.91 17.99 -3.90
N ARG A 218 6.14 18.69 -2.76
CA ARG A 218 5.06 19.08 -1.83
C ARG A 218 4.01 19.95 -2.50
N GLU A 219 4.41 20.84 -3.39
CA GLU A 219 3.50 21.73 -4.13
C GLU A 219 2.66 20.91 -5.15
N ARG A 220 3.27 19.95 -5.86
CA ARG A 220 2.54 19.01 -6.73
C ARG A 220 1.54 18.16 -5.95
N SER A 221 1.90 17.67 -4.78
CA SER A 221 1.00 16.91 -3.89
C SER A 221 -0.12 17.80 -3.32
N ARG A 222 0.16 19.07 -2.99
CA ARG A 222 -0.84 20.06 -2.52
C ARG A 222 -1.76 20.55 -3.64
N ALA A 223 -1.26 20.68 -4.87
CA ALA A 223 -2.07 21.10 -6.03
C ALA A 223 -3.11 20.04 -6.40
N ALA A 224 -2.83 18.77 -6.15
CA ALA A 224 -3.80 17.68 -6.28
C ALA A 224 -4.93 17.73 -5.22
N GLY A 225 -4.71 18.41 -4.08
CA GLY A 225 -5.67 18.53 -2.96
C GLY A 225 -6.38 19.87 -2.82
N ARG A 226 -6.05 20.90 -3.61
CA ARG A 226 -6.65 22.24 -3.46
C ARG A 226 -7.69 22.55 -4.53
N ARG A 227 -8.96 22.37 -4.17
CA ARG A 227 -10.07 23.20 -4.67
C ARG A 227 -10.80 23.77 -3.46
N SER A 228 -10.82 25.11 -3.36
CA SER A 228 -11.55 26.00 -2.44
C SER A 228 -10.71 26.62 -1.31
N GLY A 229 -10.37 27.87 -1.44
CA GLY A 229 -9.57 28.60 -0.44
C GLY A 229 -9.94 30.06 -0.17
N VAL A 230 -10.98 30.63 -0.76
CA VAL A 230 -11.35 32.05 -0.52
C VAL A 230 -12.74 32.21 0.15
N ALA A 231 -13.68 31.28 -0.07
CA ALA A 231 -14.99 31.30 0.60
C ALA A 231 -14.96 30.75 2.04
N ALA A 232 -13.84 30.12 2.46
CA ALA A 232 -13.75 29.42 3.76
C ALA A 232 -13.63 30.37 4.97
N GLY A 233 -13.16 31.61 4.80
CA GLY A 233 -12.96 32.54 5.91
C GLY A 233 -14.26 33.15 6.43
N GLU A 234 -15.10 33.66 5.55
CA GLU A 234 -16.38 34.28 5.91
C GLU A 234 -17.38 33.26 6.49
N GLN A 235 -17.36 32.04 5.94
CA GLN A 235 -18.19 30.94 6.46
C GLN A 235 -17.75 30.53 7.88
N ALA A 236 -16.45 30.39 8.12
CA ALA A 236 -15.92 30.04 9.44
C ALA A 236 -16.23 31.09 10.51
N ASP A 237 -16.23 32.38 10.16
CA ASP A 237 -16.61 33.46 11.08
C ASP A 237 -18.13 33.45 11.39
N ALA A 238 -18.95 33.18 10.38
CA ALA A 238 -20.39 33.01 10.57
C ALA A 238 -20.73 31.82 11.47
N GLU A 239 -20.09 30.67 11.27
CA GLU A 239 -20.26 29.47 12.10
C GLU A 239 -19.81 29.69 13.55
N ARG A 240 -18.72 30.44 13.74
CA ARG A 240 -18.25 30.82 15.07
C ARG A 240 -19.26 31.74 15.79
N ALA A 241 -19.90 32.65 15.06
CA ALA A 241 -20.96 33.49 15.59
C ALA A 241 -22.17 32.65 16.01
N VAL A 242 -22.58 31.65 15.22
CA VAL A 242 -23.66 30.71 15.57
C VAL A 242 -23.37 30.00 16.89
N LEU A 243 -22.14 29.45 17.05
CA LEU A 243 -21.75 28.74 18.27
C LEU A 243 -21.73 29.67 19.50
N VAL A 244 -21.30 30.91 19.34
CA VAL A 244 -21.27 31.90 20.44
C VAL A 244 -22.68 32.33 20.86
N GLU A 245 -23.58 32.51 19.90
CA GLU A 245 -24.94 33.01 20.15
C GLU A 245 -25.91 31.93 20.66
N HIS A 246 -25.82 30.70 20.10
CA HIS A 246 -26.79 29.63 20.35
C HIS A 246 -26.22 28.45 21.13
N GLY A 247 -24.90 28.38 21.32
CA GLY A 247 -24.24 27.26 21.97
C GLY A 247 -24.09 26.03 21.08
N PRO A 248 -23.62 24.89 21.63
CA PRO A 248 -23.48 23.64 20.92
C PRO A 248 -24.83 23.01 20.59
N THR A 249 -24.90 22.28 19.47
CA THR A 249 -26.07 21.46 19.10
C THR A 249 -26.24 20.31 20.09
N LEU A 250 -27.43 20.14 20.65
CA LEU A 250 -27.75 18.97 21.48
C LEU A 250 -27.97 17.74 20.57
N PHE A 251 -27.05 16.78 20.60
CA PHE A 251 -27.18 15.53 19.83
C PHE A 251 -28.15 14.55 20.49
N THR A 252 -29.29 14.26 19.84
CA THR A 252 -30.33 13.34 20.32
C THR A 252 -30.32 12.00 19.61
N GLY A 253 -29.55 11.86 18.51
CA GLY A 253 -29.61 10.73 17.58
C GLY A 253 -29.02 9.40 18.07
N ARG A 254 -28.77 9.28 19.38
CA ARG A 254 -28.50 7.97 20.00
C ARG A 254 -29.79 7.24 20.33
N GLU A 255 -30.82 7.99 20.70
CA GLU A 255 -32.09 7.47 21.18
C GLU A 255 -33.26 7.76 20.22
N GLU A 256 -33.13 8.82 19.41
CA GLU A 256 -34.19 9.31 18.53
C GLU A 256 -33.73 9.34 17.05
N ASP A 257 -34.56 8.83 16.16
CA ASP A 257 -34.38 8.98 14.71
C ASP A 257 -35.04 10.26 14.17
N THR A 258 -35.89 10.90 14.99
CA THR A 258 -36.60 12.15 14.67
C THR A 258 -36.66 13.03 15.88
N SER A 259 -36.30 14.31 15.73
CA SER A 259 -36.36 15.31 16.80
C SER A 259 -37.11 16.56 16.36
N SER A 260 -37.86 17.16 17.31
CA SER A 260 -38.36 18.52 17.15
C SER A 260 -37.23 19.48 17.50
N ALA A 261 -36.89 20.38 16.60
CA ALA A 261 -35.78 21.32 16.71
C ALA A 261 -36.18 22.73 16.33
N THR A 262 -35.31 23.69 16.59
CA THR A 262 -35.44 25.07 16.10
C THR A 262 -34.31 25.35 15.12
N VAL A 263 -34.61 25.98 14.00
CA VAL A 263 -33.60 26.47 13.05
C VAL A 263 -32.91 27.69 13.65
N VAL A 264 -31.67 27.55 14.11
CA VAL A 264 -30.91 28.64 14.75
C VAL A 264 -30.12 29.47 13.74
N ALA A 265 -29.69 28.89 12.65
CA ALA A 265 -29.00 29.63 11.58
C ALA A 265 -29.11 28.92 10.23
N VAL A 266 -29.00 29.72 9.17
CA VAL A 266 -28.80 29.24 7.77
C VAL A 266 -27.61 30.00 7.21
N VAL A 267 -26.54 29.28 6.84
CA VAL A 267 -25.31 29.85 6.34
C VAL A 267 -24.96 29.15 5.01
N GLY A 268 -25.18 29.84 3.89
CA GLY A 268 -25.02 29.26 2.56
C GLY A 268 -26.00 28.10 2.33
N ASP A 269 -25.45 26.93 2.08
CA ASP A 269 -26.15 25.65 1.89
C ASP A 269 -26.14 24.76 3.16
N SER A 270 -25.94 25.37 4.30
CA SER A 270 -25.86 24.70 5.59
C SER A 270 -26.94 25.24 6.58
N VAL A 271 -27.57 24.32 7.30
CA VAL A 271 -28.55 24.64 8.35
C VAL A 271 -27.99 24.18 9.69
N PHE A 272 -28.24 25.01 10.72
CA PHE A 272 -27.87 24.75 12.10
C PHE A 272 -29.15 24.68 12.95
N LEU A 273 -29.17 23.68 13.82
CA LEU A 273 -30.28 23.38 14.71
C LEU A 273 -29.80 23.44 16.17
N ASP A 274 -30.71 23.85 17.10
CA ASP A 274 -30.44 23.80 18.54
C ASP A 274 -30.28 22.38 19.05
N ARG A 275 -30.97 21.41 18.45
CA ARG A 275 -30.88 19.99 18.71
C ARG A 275 -31.01 19.19 17.41
N SER A 276 -30.40 18.00 17.35
CA SER A 276 -30.35 17.24 16.11
C SER A 276 -30.24 15.74 16.34
N PRO A 277 -31.03 14.92 15.61
CA PRO A 277 -30.83 13.46 15.60
C PRO A 277 -29.71 13.03 14.64
N PHE A 278 -29.18 13.94 13.82
CA PHE A 278 -28.15 13.65 12.82
C PHE A 278 -26.78 13.52 13.48
N TYR A 279 -26.13 12.37 13.31
CA TYR A 279 -24.74 12.16 13.69
C TYR A 279 -23.82 12.94 12.74
N ALA A 280 -22.99 13.79 13.29
CA ALA A 280 -21.98 14.49 12.53
C ALA A 280 -20.75 13.59 12.34
N GLU A 281 -20.21 13.55 11.12
CA GLU A 281 -19.03 12.74 10.78
C GLU A 281 -17.92 12.91 11.81
N SER A 282 -17.56 11.81 12.44
CA SER A 282 -16.52 11.75 13.48
C SER A 282 -16.09 10.31 13.73
N GLY A 283 -14.83 10.09 14.17
CA GLY A 283 -14.33 8.77 14.57
C GLY A 283 -14.38 7.73 13.46
N GLY A 284 -14.37 8.14 12.19
CA GLY A 284 -14.48 7.27 11.03
C GLY A 284 -15.91 6.88 10.63
N GLN A 285 -16.93 7.20 11.44
CA GLN A 285 -18.33 7.04 11.05
C GLN A 285 -18.77 8.23 10.19
N VAL A 286 -19.32 7.96 9.00
CA VAL A 286 -19.85 8.99 8.09
C VAL A 286 -21.07 9.72 8.69
N GLY A 287 -21.26 10.98 8.30
CA GLY A 287 -22.39 11.78 8.70
C GLY A 287 -23.73 11.22 8.22
N ASP A 288 -24.82 11.54 8.93
CA ASP A 288 -26.16 11.13 8.55
C ASP A 288 -26.75 11.99 7.45
N THR A 289 -27.71 11.40 6.77
CA THR A 289 -28.59 12.04 5.79
C THR A 289 -30.04 11.94 6.21
N GLY A 290 -30.91 12.75 5.62
CA GLY A 290 -32.35 12.72 5.94
C GLY A 290 -33.08 13.98 5.50
N THR A 291 -34.02 14.48 6.33
CA THR A 291 -34.83 15.65 6.01
C THR A 291 -35.00 16.59 7.21
N ILE A 292 -35.07 17.87 6.92
CA ILE A 292 -35.49 18.91 7.86
C ILE A 292 -36.74 19.56 7.27
N THR A 293 -37.86 19.52 8.01
CA THR A 293 -39.16 20.04 7.56
C THR A 293 -39.66 21.10 8.53
N THR A 294 -40.13 22.22 7.99
CA THR A 294 -40.80 23.31 8.72
C THR A 294 -42.18 23.55 8.12
N ASP A 295 -42.97 24.45 8.72
CA ASP A 295 -44.30 24.83 8.18
C ASP A 295 -44.24 25.48 6.79
N THR A 296 -43.08 26.03 6.38
CA THR A 296 -42.91 26.78 5.12
C THR A 296 -42.07 26.09 4.08
N GLY A 297 -41.40 24.98 4.43
CA GLY A 297 -40.56 24.27 3.48
C GLY A 297 -39.90 23.03 4.06
N SER A 298 -39.25 22.29 3.16
CA SER A 298 -38.46 21.09 3.49
C SER A 298 -37.12 21.07 2.77
N LEU A 299 -36.13 20.53 3.44
CA LEU A 299 -34.76 20.40 2.97
C LEU A 299 -34.34 18.92 3.04
N ARG A 300 -33.57 18.48 2.06
CA ARG A 300 -32.81 17.22 2.13
C ARG A 300 -31.48 17.50 2.78
N VAL A 301 -31.15 16.76 3.83
CA VAL A 301 -29.79 16.72 4.40
C VAL A 301 -28.99 15.69 3.61
N THR A 302 -27.96 16.16 2.93
CA THR A 302 -27.09 15.33 2.10
C THR A 302 -25.86 14.83 2.86
N ASP A 303 -25.45 15.56 3.90
CA ASP A 303 -24.36 15.20 4.79
C ASP A 303 -24.46 15.97 6.12
N THR A 304 -23.83 15.43 7.17
CA THR A 304 -23.75 16.08 8.47
C THR A 304 -22.32 16.02 8.99
N THR A 305 -21.73 17.19 9.25
CA THR A 305 -20.35 17.35 9.73
C THR A 305 -20.29 18.24 10.97
N LEU A 306 -19.14 18.30 11.64
CA LEU A 306 -18.88 19.28 12.68
C LEU A 306 -18.30 20.56 12.03
N ALA A 307 -19.03 21.66 12.11
CA ALA A 307 -18.51 22.98 11.73
C ALA A 307 -17.43 23.45 12.70
N LEU A 308 -17.71 23.28 13.98
CA LEU A 308 -16.82 23.52 15.13
C LEU A 308 -17.10 22.42 16.16
N PRO A 309 -16.23 22.20 17.16
CA PRO A 309 -16.50 21.25 18.23
C PRO A 309 -17.87 21.48 18.86
N GLY A 310 -18.75 20.47 18.77
CA GLY A 310 -20.10 20.52 19.30
C GLY A 310 -21.15 21.22 18.41
N LEU A 311 -20.79 21.83 17.28
CA LEU A 311 -21.73 22.47 16.38
C LEU A 311 -21.96 21.61 15.12
N HIS A 312 -23.14 20.98 15.00
CA HIS A 312 -23.52 20.15 13.86
C HIS A 312 -23.91 21.03 12.67
N ARG A 313 -23.23 20.82 11.54
CA ARG A 313 -23.53 21.41 10.24
C ARG A 313 -24.33 20.41 9.41
N HIS A 314 -25.55 20.76 9.05
CA HIS A 314 -26.38 19.98 8.13
C HIS A 314 -26.23 20.58 6.74
N GLN A 315 -25.51 19.88 5.83
CA GLN A 315 -25.42 20.24 4.42
C GLN A 315 -26.75 19.93 3.75
N VAL A 316 -27.38 20.93 3.09
CA VAL A 316 -28.76 20.78 2.65
C VAL A 316 -28.98 21.17 1.19
N GLU A 317 -29.98 20.50 0.59
CA GLU A 317 -30.57 20.84 -0.71
C GLU A 317 -32.07 21.14 -0.52
N PRO A 318 -32.59 22.20 -1.14
CA PRO A 318 -34.04 22.49 -1.07
C PRO A 318 -34.86 21.38 -1.74
N LEU A 319 -35.89 20.92 -1.07
CA LEU A 319 -36.90 20.02 -1.65
C LEU A 319 -38.15 20.79 -2.03
N GLU A 320 -38.73 21.57 -1.06
CA GLU A 320 -39.96 22.33 -1.24
C GLU A 320 -39.96 23.59 -0.35
N GLY A 321 -40.49 24.69 -0.84
CA GLY A 321 -40.64 25.91 -0.09
C GLY A 321 -39.33 26.54 0.36
N ARG A 322 -39.33 27.17 1.55
CA ARG A 322 -38.18 27.85 2.15
C ARG A 322 -38.14 27.66 3.66
N VAL A 323 -36.98 27.34 4.18
CA VAL A 323 -36.74 27.26 5.63
C VAL A 323 -36.08 28.55 6.11
N GLU A 324 -36.58 29.12 7.21
CA GLU A 324 -36.13 30.39 7.78
C GLU A 324 -35.65 30.20 9.23
N VAL A 325 -34.75 31.08 9.66
CA VAL A 325 -34.25 31.11 11.04
C VAL A 325 -35.40 31.39 12.02
N GLY A 326 -35.38 30.73 13.17
CA GLY A 326 -36.38 30.83 14.22
C GLY A 326 -37.59 29.91 14.05
N GLN A 327 -37.72 29.20 12.95
CA GLN A 327 -38.81 28.25 12.73
C GLN A 327 -38.63 26.96 13.55
N ALA A 328 -39.76 26.44 14.03
CA ALA A 328 -39.80 25.07 14.51
C ALA A 328 -39.62 24.09 13.32
N ALA A 329 -38.80 23.09 13.52
CA ALA A 329 -38.47 22.12 12.51
C ALA A 329 -38.62 20.70 13.06
N THR A 330 -39.03 19.77 12.18
CA THR A 330 -38.88 18.33 12.40
C THR A 330 -37.67 17.86 11.64
N ALA A 331 -36.66 17.41 12.36
CA ALA A 331 -35.43 16.84 11.84
C ALA A 331 -35.52 15.32 11.91
N ALA A 332 -35.42 14.61 10.76
CA ALA A 332 -35.55 13.17 10.65
C ALA A 332 -34.42 12.57 9.83
N ILE A 333 -33.71 11.60 10.38
CA ILE A 333 -32.63 10.89 9.67
C ILE A 333 -33.21 9.84 8.73
N ASP A 334 -32.39 9.39 7.76
CA ASP A 334 -32.63 8.14 7.04
C ASP A 334 -32.32 6.96 7.98
N ALA A 335 -33.35 6.44 8.62
CA ALA A 335 -33.27 5.38 9.60
C ALA A 335 -32.68 4.08 9.01
N SER A 336 -32.98 3.75 7.74
CA SER A 336 -32.44 2.55 7.10
C SER A 336 -30.92 2.67 6.84
N ARG A 337 -30.47 3.85 6.40
CA ARG A 337 -29.04 4.14 6.25
C ARG A 337 -28.33 4.12 7.60
N ARG A 338 -28.88 4.74 8.64
CA ARG A 338 -28.34 4.72 10.01
C ARG A 338 -28.24 3.30 10.56
N ALA A 339 -29.26 2.45 10.35
CA ALA A 339 -29.22 1.06 10.80
C ALA A 339 -28.09 0.27 10.12
N ALA A 340 -27.83 0.50 8.82
CA ALA A 340 -26.69 -0.10 8.13
C ALA A 340 -25.35 0.38 8.68
N ILE A 341 -25.23 1.69 8.98
CA ILE A 341 -24.03 2.28 9.61
C ILE A 341 -23.81 1.69 11.01
N ARG A 342 -24.85 1.58 11.86
CA ARG A 342 -24.77 0.97 13.21
C ARG A 342 -24.24 -0.47 13.14
N ARG A 343 -24.74 -1.28 12.18
CA ARG A 343 -24.26 -2.65 11.97
C ARG A 343 -22.76 -2.68 11.63
N ASN A 344 -22.36 -1.90 10.65
CA ASN A 344 -20.96 -1.82 10.23
C ASN A 344 -20.06 -1.27 11.34
N HIS A 345 -20.54 -0.31 12.14
CA HIS A 345 -19.75 0.27 13.23
C HIS A 345 -19.52 -0.75 14.35
N THR A 346 -20.56 -1.43 14.78
CA THR A 346 -20.43 -2.43 15.85
C THR A 346 -19.59 -3.61 15.35
N ALA A 347 -19.75 -4.03 14.07
CA ALA A 347 -18.90 -5.06 13.46
C ALA A 347 -17.42 -4.66 13.42
N THR A 348 -17.09 -3.37 13.29
CA THR A 348 -15.70 -2.90 13.34
C THR A 348 -15.04 -3.24 14.68
N HIS A 349 -15.74 -3.07 15.79
CA HIS A 349 -15.26 -3.41 17.11
C HIS A 349 -15.10 -4.92 17.32
N LEU A 350 -16.04 -5.74 16.82
CA LEU A 350 -15.91 -7.19 16.87
C LEU A 350 -14.74 -7.69 16.02
N LEU A 351 -14.53 -7.11 14.83
CA LEU A 351 -13.37 -7.44 13.99
C LEU A 351 -12.05 -7.01 14.63
N HIS A 352 -12.01 -5.84 15.30
CA HIS A 352 -10.83 -5.42 16.04
C HIS A 352 -10.47 -6.40 17.15
N TRP A 353 -11.45 -6.78 17.97
CA TRP A 353 -11.26 -7.82 18.98
C TRP A 353 -10.78 -9.14 18.37
N SER A 354 -11.48 -9.67 17.35
CA SER A 354 -11.13 -10.94 16.71
C SER A 354 -9.73 -10.91 16.09
N LEU A 355 -9.33 -9.80 15.48
CA LEU A 355 -7.97 -9.63 14.95
C LEU A 355 -6.92 -9.69 16.08
N ARG A 356 -7.20 -9.10 17.24
CA ARG A 356 -6.30 -9.17 18.40
C ARG A 356 -6.17 -10.58 18.96
N GLU A 357 -7.28 -11.33 19.02
CA GLU A 357 -7.27 -12.73 19.45
C GLU A 357 -6.44 -13.62 18.50
N VAL A 358 -6.56 -13.42 17.20
CA VAL A 358 -5.91 -14.28 16.19
C VAL A 358 -4.47 -13.88 15.93
N LEU A 359 -4.20 -12.57 15.83
CA LEU A 359 -2.91 -12.03 15.40
C LEU A 359 -2.04 -11.53 16.56
N GLY A 360 -2.66 -11.24 17.71
CA GLY A 360 -1.99 -10.77 18.93
C GLY A 360 -2.30 -9.33 19.29
N GLU A 361 -1.94 -8.94 20.52
CA GLU A 361 -2.26 -7.65 21.15
C GLU A 361 -1.61 -6.43 20.46
N HIS A 362 -0.61 -6.64 19.60
CA HIS A 362 0.01 -5.59 18.80
C HIS A 362 -0.92 -5.00 17.74
N VAL A 363 -2.04 -5.67 17.45
CA VAL A 363 -3.07 -5.14 16.55
C VAL A 363 -3.73 -3.94 17.21
N LYS A 364 -3.52 -2.75 16.61
CA LYS A 364 -4.11 -1.47 17.05
C LYS A 364 -4.70 -0.75 15.87
N GLN A 365 -5.82 -0.09 16.05
CA GLN A 365 -6.42 0.73 15.00
C GLN A 365 -5.48 1.84 14.56
N GLN A 366 -5.30 1.97 13.25
CA GLN A 366 -4.55 3.05 12.60
C GLN A 366 -5.48 3.99 11.81
N GLY A 367 -6.68 3.53 11.53
CA GLY A 367 -7.74 4.28 10.88
C GLY A 367 -8.98 3.43 10.71
N SER A 368 -10.13 4.08 10.54
CA SER A 368 -11.38 3.41 10.20
C SER A 368 -12.25 4.27 9.29
N MET A 369 -13.13 3.63 8.55
CA MET A 369 -14.23 4.27 7.84
C MET A 369 -15.45 3.36 7.91
N VAL A 370 -16.55 3.90 8.41
CA VAL A 370 -17.81 3.18 8.60
C VAL A 370 -18.90 3.89 7.81
N GLY A 371 -19.29 3.27 6.71
CA GLY A 371 -20.38 3.70 5.84
C GLY A 371 -21.58 2.76 5.90
N PRO A 372 -22.66 3.06 5.16
CA PRO A 372 -23.82 2.18 5.07
C PRO A 372 -23.52 0.90 4.29
N ASP A 373 -22.65 0.98 3.27
CA ASP A 373 -22.38 -0.11 2.33
C ASP A 373 -21.30 -1.07 2.83
N ARG A 374 -20.31 -0.55 3.57
CA ARG A 374 -19.14 -1.30 4.07
C ARG A 374 -18.48 -0.63 5.25
N LEU A 375 -17.68 -1.39 5.95
CA LEU A 375 -16.67 -0.88 6.87
C LEU A 375 -15.26 -1.08 6.30
N ARG A 376 -14.34 -0.22 6.73
CA ARG A 376 -12.91 -0.33 6.47
C ARG A 376 -12.18 -0.15 7.79
N PHE A 377 -11.27 -1.06 8.08
CA PHE A 377 -10.48 -1.04 9.29
C PHE A 377 -9.00 -1.18 8.96
N ASP A 378 -8.24 -0.16 9.30
CA ASP A 378 -6.80 -0.09 9.12
C ASP A 378 -6.13 -0.41 10.47
N PHE A 379 -5.22 -1.37 10.47
CA PHE A 379 -4.62 -1.84 11.71
C PHE A 379 -3.12 -2.13 11.56
N SER A 380 -2.43 -2.07 12.70
CA SER A 380 -1.02 -2.40 12.78
C SER A 380 -0.80 -3.91 12.65
N HIS A 381 -0.12 -4.31 11.58
CA HIS A 381 0.36 -5.68 11.42
C HIS A 381 1.46 -5.73 10.35
N HIS A 382 2.47 -6.56 10.58
CA HIS A 382 3.73 -6.51 9.85
C HIS A 382 3.78 -7.40 8.60
N ARG A 383 2.84 -8.34 8.44
CA ARG A 383 2.76 -9.26 7.29
C ARG A 383 1.36 -9.33 6.69
N ALA A 384 1.21 -9.97 5.55
CA ALA A 384 -0.11 -10.31 5.02
C ALA A 384 -0.81 -11.28 5.98
N VAL A 385 -2.09 -11.04 6.23
CA VAL A 385 -2.94 -11.97 6.99
C VAL A 385 -3.27 -13.13 6.07
N THR A 386 -3.07 -14.37 6.54
CA THR A 386 -3.35 -15.55 5.71
C THR A 386 -4.84 -15.79 5.57
N SER A 387 -5.24 -16.56 4.55
CA SER A 387 -6.64 -16.90 4.34
C SER A 387 -7.24 -17.67 5.51
N GLU A 388 -6.44 -18.49 6.17
CA GLU A 388 -6.83 -19.26 7.36
C GLU A 388 -7.03 -18.34 8.56
N GLU A 389 -6.16 -17.35 8.76
CA GLU A 389 -6.30 -16.35 9.82
C GLU A 389 -7.53 -15.47 9.59
N LEU A 390 -7.76 -15.03 8.34
CA LEU A 390 -8.95 -14.24 7.99
C LEU A 390 -10.24 -15.03 8.22
N ALA A 391 -10.26 -16.31 7.89
CA ALA A 391 -11.40 -17.17 8.16
C ALA A 391 -11.65 -17.29 9.67
N LEU A 392 -10.62 -17.46 10.47
CA LEU A 392 -10.74 -17.56 11.93
C LEU A 392 -11.23 -16.23 12.55
N VAL A 393 -10.72 -15.09 12.08
CA VAL A 393 -11.21 -13.76 12.50
C VAL A 393 -12.70 -13.60 12.18
N GLU A 394 -13.12 -13.99 10.97
CA GLU A 394 -14.51 -13.92 10.54
C GLU A 394 -15.40 -14.86 11.36
N ASP A 395 -14.94 -16.07 11.65
CA ASP A 395 -15.66 -17.05 12.45
C ASP A 395 -15.85 -16.57 13.90
N LEU A 396 -14.82 -16.01 14.54
CA LEU A 396 -14.89 -15.42 15.88
C LEU A 396 -15.88 -14.26 15.93
N ALA A 397 -15.78 -13.31 14.99
CA ALA A 397 -16.69 -12.19 14.93
C ALA A 397 -18.15 -12.61 14.72
N ASN A 398 -18.40 -13.59 13.85
CA ASN A 398 -19.73 -14.12 13.62
C ASN A 398 -20.26 -14.98 14.79
N ALA A 399 -19.39 -15.63 15.56
CA ALA A 399 -19.80 -16.31 16.79
C ALA A 399 -20.35 -15.31 17.82
N GLU A 400 -19.72 -14.12 17.97
CA GLU A 400 -20.27 -13.04 18.81
C GLU A 400 -21.62 -12.52 18.28
N VAL A 401 -21.77 -12.34 16.97
CA VAL A 401 -23.05 -11.96 16.36
C VAL A 401 -24.14 -12.98 16.69
N LEU A 402 -23.84 -14.26 16.57
CA LEU A 402 -24.79 -15.37 16.84
C LEU A 402 -25.12 -15.51 18.33
N SER A 403 -24.29 -15.01 19.24
CA SER A 403 -24.58 -14.98 20.68
C SER A 403 -25.71 -14.03 21.04
N ASP A 404 -26.01 -13.05 20.15
CA ASP A 404 -27.00 -11.99 20.33
C ASP A 404 -26.87 -11.25 21.68
N ALA A 405 -25.63 -11.12 22.16
CA ALA A 405 -25.35 -10.42 23.41
C ALA A 405 -25.67 -8.90 23.28
N PRO A 406 -26.02 -8.21 24.37
CA PRO A 406 -26.31 -6.79 24.31
C PRO A 406 -25.08 -5.96 23.94
N ALA A 407 -25.29 -4.90 23.17
CA ALA A 407 -24.33 -3.84 22.96
C ALA A 407 -24.76 -2.63 23.80
N SER A 408 -24.05 -2.37 24.88
CA SER A 408 -24.34 -1.31 25.84
C SER A 408 -23.25 -0.25 25.87
N HIS A 409 -23.60 0.94 26.35
CA HIS A 409 -22.61 2.00 26.53
C HIS A 409 -22.87 2.79 27.82
N PHE A 410 -21.80 3.29 28.39
CA PHE A 410 -21.84 4.10 29.61
C PHE A 410 -20.77 5.18 29.57
N GLU A 411 -20.93 6.21 30.37
CA GLU A 411 -19.96 7.29 30.52
C GLU A 411 -19.21 7.11 31.85
N THR A 412 -17.88 7.29 31.81
CA THR A 412 -17.03 7.18 32.99
C THR A 412 -15.79 8.06 32.84
N SER A 413 -14.95 8.13 33.87
CA SER A 413 -13.65 8.79 33.78
C SER A 413 -12.67 8.00 32.90
N MET A 414 -11.66 8.68 32.33
CA MET A 414 -10.60 8.00 31.57
C MET A 414 -9.85 6.96 32.41
N ASP A 415 -9.63 7.27 33.69
CA ASP A 415 -8.88 6.35 34.58
C ASP A 415 -9.69 5.09 34.89
N GLU A 416 -10.99 5.25 35.17
CA GLU A 416 -11.88 4.10 35.39
C GLU A 416 -12.08 3.26 34.13
N ALA A 417 -12.16 3.90 32.93
CA ALA A 417 -12.21 3.18 31.66
C ALA A 417 -10.96 2.30 31.44
N ARG A 418 -9.78 2.79 31.83
CA ARG A 418 -8.52 2.03 31.76
C ARG A 418 -8.49 0.88 32.76
N GLU A 419 -8.95 1.12 33.99
CA GLU A 419 -9.05 0.06 35.02
C GLU A 419 -9.99 -1.07 34.59
N LEU A 420 -11.06 -0.74 33.84
CA LEU A 420 -11.95 -1.72 33.24
C LEU A 420 -11.36 -2.44 32.02
N GLY A 421 -10.18 -2.02 31.55
CA GLY A 421 -9.51 -2.60 30.38
C GLY A 421 -10.04 -2.08 29.04
N ALA A 422 -10.74 -0.95 29.02
CA ALA A 422 -11.26 -0.38 27.78
C ALA A 422 -10.10 0.06 26.86
N ILE A 423 -10.18 -0.34 25.60
CA ILE A 423 -9.20 0.05 24.57
C ILE A 423 -9.44 1.50 24.17
N ALA A 424 -8.41 2.34 24.31
CA ALA A 424 -8.39 3.72 23.85
C ALA A 424 -7.59 3.85 22.56
N PHE A 425 -8.07 4.61 21.60
CA PHE A 425 -7.35 4.84 20.36
C PHE A 425 -6.27 5.91 20.52
N PHE A 426 -5.09 5.67 19.98
CA PHE A 426 -3.97 6.60 20.07
C PHE A 426 -4.21 7.83 19.17
N GLY A 427 -4.06 9.02 19.76
CA GLY A 427 -4.12 10.30 19.04
C GLY A 427 -5.38 11.12 19.31
N ASP A 428 -6.44 10.53 19.82
CA ASP A 428 -7.64 11.24 20.20
C ASP A 428 -7.43 12.01 21.50
N LYS A 429 -7.89 13.28 21.51
CA LYS A 429 -7.92 14.09 22.73
C LYS A 429 -9.21 13.78 23.47
N TYR A 430 -9.16 12.87 24.39
CA TYR A 430 -10.30 12.55 25.24
C TYR A 430 -10.47 13.61 26.33
N GLY A 431 -11.74 13.91 26.68
CA GLY A 431 -12.07 14.73 27.83
C GLY A 431 -11.88 13.97 29.17
N GLU A 432 -12.23 14.63 30.27
CA GLU A 432 -12.25 13.99 31.59
C GLU A 432 -13.29 12.86 31.67
N VAL A 433 -14.39 12.99 30.94
CA VAL A 433 -15.45 11.98 30.81
C VAL A 433 -15.36 11.37 29.41
N VAL A 434 -15.35 10.04 29.35
CA VAL A 434 -15.29 9.26 28.12
C VAL A 434 -16.47 8.31 28.01
N ARG A 435 -16.91 8.03 26.78
CA ARG A 435 -17.96 7.06 26.52
C ARG A 435 -17.33 5.73 26.14
N VAL A 436 -17.72 4.68 26.86
CA VAL A 436 -17.28 3.29 26.65
C VAL A 436 -18.40 2.53 25.97
N LEU A 437 -18.08 1.82 24.91
CA LEU A 437 -18.92 0.80 24.29
C LEU A 437 -18.49 -0.58 24.82
N GLN A 438 -19.46 -1.35 25.28
CA GLN A 438 -19.34 -2.77 25.52
C GLN A 438 -20.16 -3.53 24.49
N ALA A 439 -19.51 -4.13 23.49
CA ALA A 439 -20.16 -4.92 22.46
C ALA A 439 -19.99 -6.42 22.77
N GLY A 440 -20.98 -6.97 23.47
CA GLY A 440 -20.88 -8.32 24.01
C GLY A 440 -19.87 -8.46 25.16
N PRO A 441 -19.45 -9.67 25.49
CA PRO A 441 -18.54 -9.91 26.63
C PRO A 441 -17.07 -9.58 26.35
N HIS A 442 -16.64 -9.51 25.09
CA HIS A 442 -15.24 -9.50 24.73
C HIS A 442 -14.71 -8.16 24.18
N SER A 443 -15.58 -7.31 23.62
CA SER A 443 -15.15 -6.01 23.06
C SER A 443 -15.55 -4.87 24.01
N LEU A 444 -14.55 -4.15 24.54
CA LEU A 444 -14.71 -3.00 25.41
C LEU A 444 -13.82 -1.86 24.92
N GLU A 445 -14.40 -0.82 24.34
CA GLU A 445 -13.65 0.23 23.64
C GLU A 445 -14.23 1.63 23.86
N LEU A 446 -13.38 2.66 23.79
CA LEU A 446 -13.84 4.04 23.80
C LEU A 446 -14.46 4.38 22.44
N CYS A 447 -15.77 4.67 22.42
CA CYS A 447 -16.46 4.99 21.16
C CYS A 447 -17.61 5.99 21.34
N GLY A 448 -17.58 7.10 20.58
CA GLY A 448 -18.64 8.11 20.54
C GLY A 448 -19.71 7.90 19.47
N GLY A 449 -19.57 6.87 18.63
CA GLY A 449 -20.44 6.58 17.49
C GLY A 449 -21.81 6.00 17.84
N THR A 450 -22.52 5.55 16.81
CA THR A 450 -23.83 4.91 16.94
C THR A 450 -23.71 3.40 16.69
N HIS A 451 -24.39 2.61 17.53
CA HIS A 451 -24.27 1.15 17.54
C HIS A 451 -25.64 0.46 17.54
N VAL A 452 -25.65 -0.83 17.25
CA VAL A 452 -26.81 -1.69 17.44
C VAL A 452 -27.08 -1.89 18.94
N ASP A 453 -28.29 -2.31 19.30
CA ASP A 453 -28.65 -2.59 20.71
C ASP A 453 -28.30 -4.04 21.10
N ALA A 454 -28.29 -4.96 20.12
CA ALA A 454 -27.88 -6.35 20.30
C ALA A 454 -27.02 -6.82 19.12
N LEU A 455 -26.06 -7.70 19.37
CA LEU A 455 -25.11 -8.14 18.34
C LEU A 455 -25.75 -8.90 17.16
N GLY A 456 -26.87 -9.58 17.40
CA GLY A 456 -27.62 -10.26 16.36
C GLY A 456 -28.18 -9.35 15.27
N GLU A 457 -28.42 -8.06 15.58
CA GLU A 457 -28.85 -7.07 14.59
C GLU A 457 -27.80 -6.78 13.49
N ILE A 458 -26.52 -7.08 13.76
CA ILE A 458 -25.44 -6.93 12.79
C ILE A 458 -25.66 -7.82 11.56
N GLY A 459 -26.21 -9.02 11.80
CA GLY A 459 -26.26 -10.07 10.79
C GLY A 459 -24.87 -10.59 10.44
N THR A 460 -24.76 -11.35 9.37
CA THR A 460 -23.46 -11.93 8.96
C THR A 460 -22.44 -10.85 8.65
N ILE A 461 -21.24 -10.99 9.23
CA ILE A 461 -20.05 -10.21 8.89
C ILE A 461 -19.27 -10.99 7.84
N LYS A 462 -18.93 -10.35 6.71
CA LYS A 462 -18.10 -10.96 5.66
C LYS A 462 -16.93 -10.05 5.32
N ILE A 463 -15.72 -10.55 5.51
CA ILE A 463 -14.49 -9.87 5.07
C ILE A 463 -14.40 -10.01 3.55
N VAL A 464 -14.27 -8.88 2.85
CA VAL A 464 -14.24 -8.79 1.38
C VAL A 464 -12.81 -8.71 0.85
N SER A 465 -11.97 -7.96 1.54
CA SER A 465 -10.58 -7.75 1.11
C SER A 465 -9.64 -7.57 2.29
N GLU A 466 -8.38 -7.92 2.07
CA GLU A 466 -7.26 -7.65 2.95
C GLU A 466 -6.07 -7.17 2.11
N GLY A 467 -5.35 -6.14 2.57
CA GLY A 467 -4.21 -5.61 1.82
C GLY A 467 -3.33 -4.67 2.62
N SER A 468 -2.13 -4.39 2.11
CA SER A 468 -1.22 -3.40 2.68
C SER A 468 -1.57 -2.00 2.17
N ILE A 469 -1.61 -1.03 3.08
CA ILE A 469 -1.78 0.40 2.74
C ILE A 469 -0.57 1.24 3.12
N GLY A 470 0.38 0.64 3.79
CA GLY A 470 1.59 1.31 4.23
C GLY A 470 2.56 0.33 4.89
N SER A 471 3.67 0.84 5.35
CA SER A 471 4.63 0.01 6.09
C SER A 471 4.03 -0.40 7.43
N ASN A 472 3.87 -1.70 7.64
CA ASN A 472 3.29 -2.30 8.85
C ASN A 472 1.84 -1.88 9.15
N VAL A 473 1.10 -1.42 8.13
CA VAL A 473 -0.33 -1.14 8.24
C VAL A 473 -1.08 -1.97 7.22
N ARG A 474 -2.03 -2.75 7.72
CA ARG A 474 -2.91 -3.59 6.93
C ARG A 474 -4.32 -3.01 6.97
N ARG A 475 -5.07 -3.27 5.94
CA ARG A 475 -6.47 -2.88 5.78
C ARG A 475 -7.32 -4.09 5.55
N ILE A 476 -8.42 -4.20 6.27
CA ILE A 476 -9.54 -5.07 5.90
C ILE A 476 -10.75 -4.23 5.51
N GLU A 477 -11.51 -4.74 4.54
CA GLU A 477 -12.84 -4.25 4.23
C GLU A 477 -13.84 -5.37 4.50
N ALA A 478 -14.97 -5.04 5.09
CA ALA A 478 -16.03 -6.00 5.37
C ALA A 478 -17.40 -5.39 5.13
N VAL A 479 -18.37 -6.25 4.95
CA VAL A 479 -19.80 -5.94 4.80
C VAL A 479 -20.61 -6.71 5.83
N THR A 480 -21.79 -6.18 6.20
CA THR A 480 -22.65 -6.79 7.21
C THR A 480 -24.09 -6.96 6.72
N GLY A 481 -24.83 -7.83 7.38
CA GLY A 481 -26.28 -7.98 7.20
C GLY A 481 -26.69 -8.19 5.74
N THR A 482 -27.52 -7.29 5.22
CA THR A 482 -27.99 -7.37 3.82
C THR A 482 -26.88 -7.23 2.80
N GLY A 483 -25.83 -6.45 3.08
CA GLY A 483 -24.65 -6.32 2.19
C GLY A 483 -23.89 -7.64 2.03
N ALA A 484 -23.76 -8.44 3.10
CA ALA A 484 -23.17 -9.78 3.02
C ALA A 484 -24.04 -10.74 2.20
N LEU A 485 -25.37 -10.64 2.34
CA LEU A 485 -26.32 -11.44 1.55
C LEU A 485 -26.30 -11.06 0.06
N GLU A 486 -26.19 -9.79 -0.26
CA GLU A 486 -26.06 -9.31 -1.64
C GLU A 486 -24.77 -9.78 -2.28
N LEU A 487 -23.66 -9.73 -1.56
CA LEU A 487 -22.38 -10.29 -2.01
C LEU A 487 -22.47 -11.78 -2.31
N LEU A 488 -23.10 -12.55 -1.42
CA LEU A 488 -23.32 -13.99 -1.63
C LEU A 488 -24.13 -14.25 -2.90
N ARG A 489 -25.25 -13.54 -3.07
CA ARG A 489 -26.13 -13.67 -4.26
C ARG A 489 -25.40 -13.30 -5.55
N SER A 490 -24.63 -12.23 -5.53
CA SER A 490 -23.80 -11.82 -6.70
C SER A 490 -22.78 -12.91 -7.05
N THR A 491 -22.07 -13.42 -6.05
CA THR A 491 -21.09 -14.50 -6.25
C THR A 491 -21.77 -15.78 -6.80
N GLU A 492 -22.96 -16.11 -6.31
CA GLU A 492 -23.73 -17.24 -6.82
C GLU A 492 -24.17 -17.04 -8.28
N ALA A 493 -24.62 -15.83 -8.63
CA ALA A 493 -24.99 -15.48 -9.99
C ALA A 493 -23.79 -15.57 -10.96
N ASP A 494 -22.62 -15.08 -10.53
CA ASP A 494 -21.39 -15.15 -11.32
C ASP A 494 -20.95 -16.60 -11.56
N LEU A 495 -21.00 -17.45 -10.52
CA LEU A 495 -20.70 -18.88 -10.66
C LEU A 495 -21.70 -19.58 -11.59
N GLN A 496 -23.00 -19.25 -11.50
CA GLN A 496 -24.01 -19.79 -12.40
C GLN A 496 -23.75 -19.33 -13.86
N HIS A 497 -23.46 -18.09 -14.08
CA HIS A 497 -23.11 -17.56 -15.40
C HIS A 497 -21.88 -18.26 -16.01
N LEU A 498 -20.86 -18.51 -15.20
CA LEU A 498 -19.68 -19.29 -15.62
C LEU A 498 -20.05 -20.74 -15.97
N ALA A 499 -20.91 -21.38 -15.17
CA ALA A 499 -21.39 -22.74 -15.42
C ALA A 499 -22.18 -22.84 -16.75
N ASP A 500 -23.07 -21.86 -16.98
CA ASP A 500 -23.86 -21.77 -18.22
C ASP A 500 -22.95 -21.53 -19.43
N THR A 501 -21.95 -20.65 -19.30
CA THR A 501 -20.97 -20.38 -20.37
C THR A 501 -20.13 -21.61 -20.72
N LEU A 502 -19.74 -22.41 -19.73
CA LEU A 502 -19.01 -23.67 -19.94
C LEU A 502 -19.92 -24.83 -20.39
N GLY A 503 -21.25 -24.69 -20.21
CA GLY A 503 -22.24 -25.72 -20.51
C GLY A 503 -22.14 -26.94 -19.58
N VAL A 504 -21.88 -26.70 -18.27
CA VAL A 504 -21.75 -27.71 -17.23
C VAL A 504 -22.60 -27.35 -16.01
N PRO A 505 -23.02 -28.33 -15.18
CA PRO A 505 -23.59 -28.02 -13.86
C PRO A 505 -22.63 -27.22 -13.00
N ARG A 506 -23.15 -26.41 -12.07
CA ARG A 506 -22.36 -25.58 -11.15
C ARG A 506 -21.35 -26.41 -10.34
N ASP A 507 -21.74 -27.57 -9.87
CA ASP A 507 -20.91 -28.47 -9.06
C ASP A 507 -19.70 -29.00 -9.86
N ASP A 508 -19.83 -29.07 -11.19
CA ASP A 508 -18.81 -29.59 -12.11
C ASP A 508 -17.93 -28.46 -12.74
N LEU A 509 -18.06 -27.22 -12.27
CA LEU A 509 -17.37 -26.04 -12.82
C LEU A 509 -15.85 -26.24 -12.94
N ARG A 510 -15.21 -26.78 -11.89
CA ARG A 510 -13.77 -27.03 -11.86
C ARG A 510 -13.33 -28.01 -12.92
N ASP A 511 -14.05 -29.12 -13.00
CA ASP A 511 -13.76 -30.20 -13.94
C ASP A 511 -14.09 -29.79 -15.38
N GLY A 512 -15.19 -29.06 -15.56
CA GLY A 512 -15.58 -28.47 -16.84
C GLY A 512 -14.51 -27.47 -17.35
N LEU A 513 -14.02 -26.58 -16.52
CA LEU A 513 -12.97 -25.66 -16.87
C LEU A 513 -11.65 -26.39 -17.22
N ALA A 514 -11.25 -27.36 -16.39
CA ALA A 514 -10.06 -28.17 -16.63
C ALA A 514 -10.15 -28.91 -17.96
N LYS A 515 -11.31 -29.50 -18.27
CA LYS A 515 -11.59 -30.19 -19.54
C LYS A 515 -11.47 -29.22 -20.73
N ARG A 516 -12.08 -28.04 -20.68
CA ARG A 516 -12.02 -27.05 -21.76
C ARG A 516 -10.59 -26.55 -22.00
N LEU A 517 -9.82 -26.32 -20.93
CA LEU A 517 -8.41 -25.96 -21.05
C LEU A 517 -7.57 -27.09 -21.66
N GLY A 518 -7.90 -28.34 -21.34
CA GLY A 518 -7.29 -29.53 -21.95
C GLY A 518 -7.59 -29.62 -23.44
N GLU A 519 -8.87 -29.49 -23.84
CA GLU A 519 -9.33 -29.48 -25.23
C GLU A 519 -8.63 -28.37 -26.03
N LEU A 520 -8.51 -27.17 -25.46
CA LEU A 520 -7.85 -26.01 -26.10
C LEU A 520 -6.35 -26.26 -26.31
N ARG A 521 -5.67 -26.93 -25.38
CA ARG A 521 -4.27 -27.37 -25.56
C ARG A 521 -4.17 -28.40 -26.67
N GLY A 522 -5.04 -29.42 -26.66
CA GLY A 522 -5.09 -30.47 -27.71
C GLY A 522 -5.31 -29.87 -29.10
N LEU A 523 -6.27 -28.97 -29.25
CA LEU A 523 -6.53 -28.28 -30.54
C LEU A 523 -5.35 -27.43 -31.01
N ARG A 524 -4.62 -26.79 -30.10
CA ARG A 524 -3.41 -26.01 -30.43
C ARG A 524 -2.29 -26.92 -30.98
N GLU A 525 -2.08 -28.07 -30.38
CA GLU A 525 -1.10 -29.06 -30.86
C GLU A 525 -1.56 -29.66 -32.21
N GLU A 526 -2.83 -29.99 -32.37
CA GLU A 526 -3.40 -30.49 -33.64
C GLU A 526 -3.22 -29.46 -34.77
N VAL A 527 -3.51 -28.18 -34.52
CA VAL A 527 -3.28 -27.10 -35.50
C VAL A 527 -1.81 -26.99 -35.86
N LYS A 528 -0.92 -27.16 -34.90
CA LYS A 528 0.53 -27.14 -35.12
C LYS A 528 0.97 -28.33 -35.95
N ASP A 529 0.48 -29.53 -35.66
CA ASP A 529 0.79 -30.72 -36.43
C ASP A 529 0.23 -30.68 -37.87
N LEU A 530 -1.00 -30.19 -38.02
CA LEU A 530 -1.58 -29.98 -39.34
C LEU A 530 -0.77 -28.97 -40.17
N ARG A 531 -0.33 -27.87 -39.56
CA ARG A 531 0.55 -26.88 -40.23
C ARG A 531 1.88 -27.52 -40.67
N ARG A 532 2.48 -28.33 -39.83
CA ARG A 532 3.71 -29.08 -40.19
C ARG A 532 3.47 -30.07 -41.35
N ALA A 533 2.37 -30.78 -41.31
CA ALA A 533 2.01 -31.72 -42.38
C ALA A 533 1.74 -30.98 -43.71
N MET A 534 1.05 -29.85 -43.69
CA MET A 534 0.84 -28.99 -44.86
C MET A 534 2.17 -28.45 -45.40
N ALA A 535 3.04 -27.93 -44.52
CA ALA A 535 4.38 -27.49 -44.93
C ALA A 535 5.20 -28.63 -45.56
N GLY A 536 5.16 -29.83 -45.00
CA GLY A 536 5.81 -31.03 -45.57
C GLY A 536 5.30 -31.42 -46.96
N SER A 537 3.98 -31.34 -47.18
CA SER A 537 3.35 -31.60 -48.50
C SER A 537 3.76 -30.55 -49.54
N THR A 538 3.67 -29.28 -49.18
CA THR A 538 4.09 -28.15 -50.04
C THR A 538 5.58 -28.15 -50.29
N ALA A 539 6.41 -28.56 -49.33
CA ALA A 539 7.83 -28.74 -49.51
C ALA A 539 8.14 -29.86 -50.54
N GLY A 540 7.23 -30.84 -50.72
CA GLY A 540 7.38 -31.88 -51.74
C GLY A 540 7.43 -31.32 -53.17
N SER A 541 6.45 -30.52 -53.48
CA SER A 541 6.33 -29.93 -54.82
C SER A 541 7.30 -28.78 -55.10
N LEU A 542 7.73 -28.06 -54.07
CA LEU A 542 8.72 -26.99 -54.23
C LEU A 542 10.17 -27.50 -54.34
N ALA A 543 10.49 -28.64 -53.73
CA ALA A 543 11.84 -29.20 -53.80
C ALA A 543 12.27 -29.58 -55.21
N ASP A 544 11.33 -29.96 -56.06
CA ASP A 544 11.58 -30.29 -57.47
C ASP A 544 12.03 -29.05 -58.30
N ALA A 545 11.81 -27.84 -57.81
CA ALA A 545 12.27 -26.60 -58.42
C ALA A 545 13.67 -26.16 -57.94
N ALA A 546 14.33 -26.91 -57.09
CA ALA A 546 15.66 -26.58 -56.58
C ALA A 546 16.72 -26.87 -57.68
N VAL A 547 17.68 -25.96 -57.83
CA VAL A 547 18.83 -26.11 -58.72
C VAL A 547 20.11 -26.29 -57.85
N ASP A 548 20.82 -27.35 -58.03
CA ASP A 548 22.06 -27.68 -57.26
C ASP A 548 21.91 -27.61 -55.74
N GLY A 549 20.70 -27.89 -55.23
CA GLY A 549 20.37 -27.83 -53.80
C GLY A 549 20.00 -26.42 -53.29
N LEU A 550 19.83 -25.47 -54.20
CA LEU A 550 19.46 -24.08 -53.87
C LEU A 550 18.01 -23.81 -54.34
N LEU A 551 17.17 -23.28 -53.47
CA LEU A 551 15.79 -22.95 -53.75
C LEU A 551 15.49 -21.49 -53.33
N VAL A 552 14.96 -20.72 -54.29
CA VAL A 552 14.41 -19.37 -54.00
C VAL A 552 13.02 -19.30 -54.60
N ALA A 553 12.01 -19.21 -53.75
CA ALA A 553 10.62 -19.26 -54.19
C ALA A 553 9.72 -18.25 -53.46
N HIS A 554 8.69 -17.78 -54.19
CA HIS A 554 7.55 -17.11 -53.60
C HIS A 554 6.54 -18.16 -53.15
N VAL A 555 6.04 -18.04 -51.93
CA VAL A 555 5.11 -19.00 -51.35
C VAL A 555 3.90 -18.29 -50.73
N ASP A 556 2.75 -18.90 -50.96
CA ASP A 556 1.53 -18.51 -50.25
C ASP A 556 1.53 -19.20 -48.87
N ALA A 557 1.56 -18.38 -47.85
CA ALA A 557 1.47 -18.85 -46.44
C ALA A 557 0.64 -17.84 -45.63
N ASP A 558 -0.23 -18.32 -44.78
CA ASP A 558 -1.12 -17.51 -43.95
C ASP A 558 -0.39 -16.78 -42.82
N THR A 559 0.75 -17.29 -42.39
CA THR A 559 1.50 -16.75 -41.26
C THR A 559 3.00 -16.72 -41.55
N ARG A 560 3.73 -15.83 -40.85
CA ARG A 560 5.21 -15.77 -40.91
C ARG A 560 5.85 -17.07 -40.43
N ASP A 561 5.24 -17.71 -39.41
CA ASP A 561 5.72 -19.00 -38.91
C ASP A 561 5.52 -20.11 -39.95
N GLY A 562 4.44 -20.07 -40.75
CA GLY A 562 4.21 -21.00 -41.85
C GLY A 562 5.32 -20.92 -42.92
N VAL A 563 5.75 -19.73 -43.31
CA VAL A 563 6.90 -19.55 -44.23
C VAL A 563 8.18 -20.15 -43.64
N ARG A 564 8.41 -19.95 -42.33
CA ARG A 564 9.54 -20.51 -41.61
C ARG A 564 9.50 -22.04 -41.53
N GLU A 565 8.38 -22.61 -41.17
CA GLU A 565 8.21 -24.08 -41.09
C GLU A 565 8.39 -24.73 -42.46
N LEU A 566 7.90 -24.12 -43.52
CA LEU A 566 8.09 -24.57 -44.88
C LEU A 566 9.59 -24.50 -45.30
N ALA A 567 10.28 -23.41 -44.96
CA ALA A 567 11.71 -23.26 -45.25
C ALA A 567 12.57 -24.32 -44.53
N LEU A 568 12.22 -24.62 -43.27
CA LEU A 568 12.89 -25.68 -42.52
C LEU A 568 12.61 -27.07 -43.08
N ALA A 569 11.34 -27.35 -43.41
CA ALA A 569 10.95 -28.62 -44.01
C ALA A 569 11.64 -28.89 -45.39
N LEU A 570 11.87 -27.84 -46.16
CA LEU A 570 12.62 -27.90 -47.41
C LEU A 570 14.11 -28.08 -47.18
N ARG A 571 14.73 -27.31 -46.26
CA ARG A 571 16.14 -27.38 -45.91
C ARG A 571 16.54 -28.81 -45.49
N ASP A 572 15.70 -29.43 -44.68
CA ASP A 572 16.00 -30.77 -44.10
C ASP A 572 15.83 -31.92 -45.09
N ARG A 573 15.53 -31.66 -46.36
CA ARG A 573 15.47 -32.66 -47.42
C ARG A 573 16.87 -33.02 -47.94
N PRO A 574 17.08 -34.27 -48.34
CA PRO A 574 18.34 -34.70 -48.90
C PRO A 574 18.73 -33.89 -50.14
N GLY A 575 19.97 -33.41 -50.19
CA GLY A 575 20.50 -32.66 -51.32
C GLY A 575 20.28 -31.17 -51.30
N MET A 576 19.50 -30.63 -50.31
CA MET A 576 19.33 -29.19 -50.16
C MET A 576 20.48 -28.56 -49.44
N LYS A 577 20.91 -27.38 -49.88
CA LYS A 577 22.00 -26.55 -49.30
C LYS A 577 21.44 -25.24 -48.69
N ALA A 578 20.56 -24.57 -49.43
CA ALA A 578 19.95 -23.34 -48.98
C ALA A 578 18.53 -23.19 -49.54
N VAL A 579 17.64 -22.67 -48.72
CA VAL A 579 16.26 -22.36 -49.06
C VAL A 579 15.96 -20.93 -48.66
N VAL A 580 15.51 -20.13 -49.60
CA VAL A 580 15.01 -18.77 -49.32
C VAL A 580 13.58 -18.66 -49.82
N LEU A 581 12.68 -18.47 -48.89
CA LEU A 581 11.26 -18.30 -49.15
C LEU A 581 10.81 -16.88 -48.85
N GLY A 582 9.96 -16.35 -49.69
CA GLY A 582 9.28 -15.09 -49.47
C GLY A 582 7.76 -15.28 -49.59
N GLY A 583 7.03 -14.65 -48.71
CA GLY A 583 5.55 -14.67 -48.76
C GLY A 583 4.96 -13.40 -48.17
N SER A 584 3.68 -13.20 -48.43
CA SER A 584 2.92 -12.07 -47.89
C SER A 584 1.75 -12.56 -47.04
N PRO A 585 2.02 -12.93 -45.75
CA PRO A 585 1.02 -13.48 -44.86
C PRO A 585 -0.20 -12.56 -44.68
N GLY A 586 -1.39 -13.06 -45.02
CA GLY A 586 -2.64 -12.28 -44.96
C GLY A 586 -2.67 -11.04 -45.82
N GLY A 587 -1.82 -10.95 -46.86
CA GLY A 587 -1.75 -9.79 -47.78
C GLY A 587 -1.19 -8.50 -47.13
N LYS A 588 -0.69 -8.58 -45.89
CA LYS A 588 -0.18 -7.43 -45.15
C LYS A 588 1.29 -7.64 -44.74
N GLY A 589 2.17 -6.96 -45.43
CA GLY A 589 3.60 -7.03 -45.19
C GLY A 589 4.27 -8.27 -45.83
N VAL A 590 5.56 -8.43 -45.59
CA VAL A 590 6.39 -9.48 -46.18
C VAL A 590 7.03 -10.32 -45.07
N ALA A 591 7.10 -11.62 -45.28
CA ALA A 591 7.95 -12.53 -44.55
C ALA A 591 9.02 -13.12 -45.49
N LEU A 592 10.30 -12.88 -45.25
CA LEU A 592 11.43 -13.51 -45.89
C LEU A 592 12.10 -14.47 -44.91
N VAL A 593 12.34 -15.67 -45.32
CA VAL A 593 13.01 -16.69 -44.49
C VAL A 593 14.13 -17.35 -45.33
N ALA A 594 15.34 -17.32 -44.80
CA ALA A 594 16.45 -18.10 -45.31
C ALA A 594 16.81 -19.21 -44.32
N ALA A 595 16.96 -20.41 -44.78
CA ALA A 595 17.44 -21.55 -44.00
C ALA A 595 18.57 -22.25 -44.79
N VAL A 596 19.73 -22.44 -44.16
CA VAL A 596 20.89 -23.04 -44.79
C VAL A 596 21.35 -24.26 -44.00
N THR A 597 21.97 -25.23 -44.68
CA THR A 597 22.59 -26.36 -44.00
C THR A 597 24.01 -26.00 -43.54
N PRO A 598 24.53 -26.60 -42.46
CA PRO A 598 25.85 -26.29 -41.94
C PRO A 598 27.01 -26.50 -42.97
N ASP A 599 26.82 -27.47 -43.84
CA ASP A 599 27.83 -27.86 -44.83
C ASP A 599 27.78 -27.03 -46.11
N SER A 600 26.81 -26.12 -46.25
CA SER A 600 26.63 -25.29 -47.46
C SER A 600 27.67 -24.19 -47.65
N GLY A 601 28.34 -23.79 -46.54
CA GLY A 601 29.21 -22.61 -46.54
C GLY A 601 28.52 -21.28 -46.70
N LEU A 602 27.17 -21.26 -46.65
CA LEU A 602 26.33 -20.07 -46.81
C LEU A 602 25.87 -19.55 -45.42
N ASN A 603 25.53 -18.25 -45.36
CA ASN A 603 25.00 -17.60 -44.16
C ASN A 603 23.61 -17.07 -44.43
N ALA A 604 22.63 -17.57 -43.71
CA ALA A 604 21.21 -17.21 -43.88
C ALA A 604 20.94 -15.71 -43.68
N ALA A 605 21.58 -15.09 -42.67
CA ALA A 605 21.42 -13.67 -42.41
C ALA A 605 21.98 -12.80 -43.56
N GLU A 606 23.08 -13.21 -44.15
CA GLU A 606 23.64 -12.48 -45.28
C GLU A 606 22.78 -12.60 -46.53
N LEU A 607 22.16 -13.75 -46.78
CA LEU A 607 21.29 -13.97 -47.93
C LEU A 607 20.09 -13.05 -47.96
N ILE A 608 19.53 -12.72 -46.79
CA ILE A 608 18.30 -11.88 -46.70
C ILE A 608 18.55 -10.44 -46.27
N ALA A 609 19.80 -10.04 -45.93
CA ALA A 609 20.09 -8.71 -45.42
C ALA A 609 19.71 -7.57 -46.39
N GLU A 610 20.10 -7.71 -47.66
CA GLU A 610 19.80 -6.74 -48.74
C GLU A 610 18.33 -6.86 -49.22
N PRO A 611 17.82 -8.08 -49.50
CA PRO A 611 16.42 -8.32 -49.81
C PRO A 611 15.43 -7.74 -48.79
N ALA A 612 15.75 -7.83 -47.51
CA ALA A 612 14.94 -7.27 -46.44
C ALA A 612 14.79 -5.73 -46.52
N ARG A 613 15.86 -5.06 -46.92
CA ARG A 613 15.80 -3.57 -47.13
C ARG A 613 14.89 -3.19 -48.33
N VAL A 614 14.94 -3.99 -49.39
CA VAL A 614 14.09 -3.78 -50.58
C VAL A 614 12.63 -3.85 -50.24
N VAL A 615 12.21 -4.78 -49.36
CA VAL A 615 10.84 -4.89 -48.91
C VAL A 615 10.51 -3.95 -47.73
N GLY A 616 11.39 -3.00 -47.42
CA GLY A 616 11.16 -1.99 -46.39
C GLY A 616 11.21 -2.56 -44.96
N GLY A 617 12.10 -3.50 -44.71
CA GLY A 617 12.23 -4.16 -43.41
C GLY A 617 13.67 -4.39 -42.97
N GLY A 618 13.83 -5.22 -41.93
CA GLY A 618 15.12 -5.63 -41.35
C GLY A 618 15.12 -7.12 -41.07
N GLY A 619 16.33 -7.74 -41.03
CA GLY A 619 16.49 -9.16 -40.94
C GLY A 619 17.10 -9.68 -39.65
N GLY A 620 16.91 -10.98 -39.39
CA GLY A 620 17.55 -11.73 -38.33
C GLY A 620 19.05 -11.87 -38.50
N ARG A 621 19.74 -12.16 -37.41
CA ARG A 621 21.23 -12.24 -37.37
C ARG A 621 21.78 -13.66 -37.28
N ALA A 622 20.94 -14.67 -37.28
CA ALA A 622 21.36 -16.05 -37.16
C ALA A 622 21.93 -16.60 -38.49
N ALA A 623 23.01 -17.37 -38.41
CA ALA A 623 23.71 -17.84 -39.60
C ALA A 623 23.04 -19.03 -40.28
N ASP A 624 22.28 -19.84 -39.54
CA ASP A 624 21.63 -21.08 -40.02
C ASP A 624 20.17 -20.84 -40.48
N VAL A 625 19.42 -20.05 -39.76
CA VAL A 625 18.04 -19.69 -40.08
C VAL A 625 17.79 -18.21 -39.76
N ALA A 626 17.58 -17.41 -40.76
CA ALA A 626 17.31 -15.99 -40.60
C ALA A 626 15.92 -15.64 -41.15
N MET A 627 15.24 -14.75 -40.41
CA MET A 627 13.91 -14.21 -40.80
C MET A 627 13.97 -12.69 -40.90
N ALA A 628 13.32 -12.16 -41.92
CA ALA A 628 13.14 -10.75 -42.10
C ALA A 628 11.68 -10.43 -42.36
N GLY A 629 11.22 -9.27 -41.87
CA GLY A 629 9.91 -8.73 -42.21
C GLY A 629 10.03 -7.52 -43.10
N GLY A 630 9.00 -7.20 -43.88
CA GLY A 630 8.95 -6.01 -44.72
C GLY A 630 7.55 -5.39 -44.81
N LYS A 631 7.49 -4.15 -45.27
CA LYS A 631 6.24 -3.35 -45.42
C LYS A 631 5.68 -3.33 -46.83
N PHE A 632 6.48 -3.72 -47.84
CA PHE A 632 6.17 -3.57 -49.26
C PHE A 632 6.03 -4.94 -49.94
N PRO A 633 4.84 -5.60 -49.89
CA PRO A 633 4.57 -6.88 -50.55
C PRO A 633 4.81 -6.85 -52.05
N GLU A 634 4.51 -5.71 -52.70
CA GLU A 634 4.68 -5.49 -54.13
C GLU A 634 6.15 -5.57 -54.62
N ARG A 635 7.10 -5.48 -53.68
CA ARG A 635 8.54 -5.60 -53.96
C ARG A 635 9.13 -6.94 -53.60
N LEU A 636 8.31 -7.92 -53.27
CA LEU A 636 8.77 -9.24 -52.86
C LEU A 636 9.52 -9.95 -53.98
N ASP A 637 9.02 -9.93 -55.16
CA ASP A 637 9.64 -10.60 -56.31
C ASP A 637 10.99 -9.97 -56.70
N GLU A 638 11.14 -8.64 -56.53
CA GLU A 638 12.43 -7.93 -56.66
C GLU A 638 13.44 -8.41 -55.61
N ALA A 639 12.97 -8.56 -54.38
CA ALA A 639 13.82 -9.06 -53.28
C ALA A 639 14.27 -10.52 -53.49
N LEU A 640 13.37 -11.38 -54.01
CA LEU A 640 13.71 -12.77 -54.32
C LEU A 640 14.65 -12.86 -55.55
N ALA A 641 14.53 -11.96 -56.52
CA ALA A 641 15.45 -11.87 -57.67
C ALA A 641 16.90 -11.57 -57.20
N LEU A 642 17.08 -10.64 -56.28
CA LEU A 642 18.40 -10.35 -55.68
C LEU A 642 19.03 -11.57 -55.02
N VAL A 643 18.21 -12.40 -54.34
CA VAL A 643 18.71 -13.65 -53.76
C VAL A 643 19.15 -14.65 -54.86
N ARG A 644 18.34 -14.75 -55.94
CA ARG A 644 18.71 -15.64 -57.07
C ARG A 644 20.02 -15.22 -57.71
N ASP A 645 20.22 -13.93 -57.98
CA ASP A 645 21.44 -13.39 -58.54
C ASP A 645 22.64 -13.66 -57.64
N ARG A 646 22.47 -13.47 -56.34
CA ARG A 646 23.54 -13.73 -55.38
C ARG A 646 23.93 -15.19 -55.29
N LEU A 647 22.99 -16.11 -55.50
CA LEU A 647 23.22 -17.56 -55.49
C LEU A 647 23.59 -18.10 -56.86
N GLY A 648 23.70 -17.27 -57.90
CA GLY A 648 24.04 -17.65 -59.29
C GLY A 648 22.95 -18.46 -59.97
N LEU A 649 21.72 -18.37 -59.51
CA LEU A 649 20.54 -19.00 -60.12
C LEU A 649 20.04 -18.10 -61.25
N GLN A 650 20.41 -18.43 -62.52
CA GLN A 650 19.85 -17.72 -63.71
C GLN A 650 18.36 -18.03 -63.81
N GLY A 651 17.53 -16.99 -63.93
CA GLY A 651 16.10 -17.07 -64.06
C GLY A 651 15.60 -17.64 -65.37
#